data_7a0aa5f6652d694bc98bf75d72911bb9
#
_entry.id   7a0aa5f6652d694bc98bf75d72911bb9
#
_cell.length_a   1.000
_cell.length_b   1.000
_cell.length_c   1.000
_cell.angle_alpha   90.00
_cell.angle_beta   90.00
_cell.angle_gamma   90.00
#
_symmetry.space_group_name_H-M   'P 1'
#
loop_
_entity.id
_entity.type
_entity.pdbx_description
1 polymer ?
#
loop_
_entity_poly.entity_id
_entity_poly.type
_entity_poly.pdbx_seq_one_letter_code
_entity_poly.pdbx_strand_id
1 'polypeptide(L)'
;MKRKIIPRDISWLSFNGRVLQEAADESVPLRERIRFLGIFSNNLDEFFRVRVATLKRMIEFGAKAQVHLEAGPQIILDEINAKVTEQQNEFNRIWNEILRELKKEKIFLVNDRQLNREQQKFVMSWFHDEVRNNIVPLMIETMQAFPTLNDKSIYLACKLSKSDGSIPQKFALVSVPVSRLPRFVILPSGQQGQYIILLEDVIRFSLPQIFSLFGHDTFSSNIIKVTRDAEIDIDNDVSTSFIQKIEKGVKNRKKGKPVRFIFDKDIDPSLLTYLIKRLGLSVKDNIQSGGRIHNFKDFVNFPESVFQTKNSRKKPFIHPLFQNVNSVTNVILERDVLLNFPYHSFDSIIDLLREAAISPDVLSIKITCYRLAQQSKIINALTNAVRNGKQVTVVLELRARFDEEANLEWKEILEDAGVKVFIGIPNMKVHAKICLIKKKVNNHTFHYGFVSTGNLNEKTSSLYGDHCLVTSDRNIMADVNRMFNYLENPKNIQLLRDCQTLIPSPIAMRKQLLLLIDKEIKAAKEGKHASIIVKLNSLSDEKLIMKLYEAARGGVKIKMVIRGICCMYTENKKYRKKINAISIVDEYLEHARVIIFHHDGKEKTFISSADWMVRNLDHRVEAALPILDKHIRQELKDIMEIQLNDNVKARILNDDLDNDYVNPRNTKKVRSQIEIYNYLLKKNYKIETGSN
;
A
#
# COMPACT_ATOMS: atom_id res chain seq x y z
N MET A 1 31.75 -6.64 -11.82
CA MET A 1 31.42 -5.30 -12.34
C MET A 1 30.63 -4.53 -11.30
N LYS A 2 30.92 -3.25 -11.04
CA LYS A 2 30.11 -2.42 -10.14
C LYS A 2 28.74 -2.17 -10.80
N ARG A 3 27.65 -2.50 -10.11
CA ARG A 3 26.28 -2.30 -10.63
C ARG A 3 26.04 -0.82 -10.94
N LYS A 4 25.27 -0.53 -12.00
CA LYS A 4 24.91 0.85 -12.37
C LYS A 4 23.86 1.46 -11.44
N ILE A 5 22.96 0.62 -10.93
CA ILE A 5 21.89 0.98 -10.01
C ILE A 5 21.79 -0.06 -8.89
N ILE A 6 21.19 0.32 -7.78
CA ILE A 6 20.88 -0.59 -6.67
C ILE A 6 19.79 -1.55 -7.13
N PRO A 7 19.92 -2.88 -6.89
CA PRO A 7 18.87 -3.83 -7.24
C PRO A 7 17.54 -3.46 -6.57
N ARG A 8 16.49 -3.43 -7.36
CA ARG A 8 15.17 -3.00 -6.93
C ARG A 8 14.64 -3.77 -5.72
N ASP A 9 14.89 -5.07 -5.66
CA ASP A 9 14.37 -5.94 -4.62
C ASP A 9 15.12 -5.73 -3.29
N ILE A 10 16.41 -5.44 -3.35
CA ILE A 10 17.23 -5.09 -2.18
C ILE A 10 16.84 -3.71 -1.64
N SER A 11 16.64 -2.72 -2.52
CA SER A 11 16.13 -1.41 -2.13
C SER A 11 14.74 -1.52 -1.49
N TRP A 12 13.87 -2.42 -1.98
CA TRP A 12 12.57 -2.66 -1.37
C TRP A 12 12.67 -3.27 0.03
N LEU A 13 13.59 -4.21 0.25
CA LEU A 13 13.84 -4.77 1.58
C LEU A 13 14.36 -3.71 2.56
N SER A 14 15.24 -2.81 2.09
CA SER A 14 15.67 -1.66 2.90
C SER A 14 14.47 -0.79 3.31
N PHE A 15 13.53 -0.51 2.39
CA PHE A 15 12.29 0.17 2.75
C PHE A 15 11.49 -0.58 3.82
N ASN A 16 11.33 -1.90 3.69
CA ASN A 16 10.61 -2.69 4.70
C ASN A 16 11.35 -2.69 6.04
N GLY A 17 12.69 -2.59 6.03
CA GLY A 17 13.52 -2.35 7.22
C GLY A 17 13.18 -1.02 7.92
N ARG A 18 12.91 0.06 7.16
CA ARG A 18 12.46 1.34 7.75
C ARG A 18 11.09 1.23 8.43
N VAL A 19 10.20 0.38 7.90
CA VAL A 19 8.92 0.07 8.57
C VAL A 19 9.16 -0.67 9.89
N LEU A 20 10.13 -1.58 9.91
CA LEU A 20 10.52 -2.31 11.12
C LEU A 20 11.15 -1.39 12.17
N GLN A 21 11.94 -0.39 11.75
CA GLN A 21 12.49 0.63 12.65
C GLN A 21 11.41 1.43 13.39
N GLU A 22 10.26 1.72 12.76
CA GLU A 22 9.13 2.38 13.47
C GLU A 22 8.54 1.49 14.56
N ALA A 23 8.57 0.17 14.39
CA ALA A 23 8.17 -0.75 15.45
C ALA A 23 9.20 -0.81 16.61
N ALA A 24 10.47 -0.53 16.33
CA ALA A 24 11.54 -0.46 17.32
C ALA A 24 11.59 0.87 18.09
N ASP A 25 11.10 1.95 17.50
CA ASP A 25 11.19 3.30 18.06
C ASP A 25 10.25 3.48 19.26
N GLU A 26 10.82 3.61 20.46
CA GLU A 26 10.08 3.77 21.71
C GLU A 26 9.27 5.09 21.79
N SER A 27 9.58 6.08 20.96
CA SER A 27 8.80 7.32 20.85
C SER A 27 7.45 7.11 20.14
N VAL A 28 7.28 5.96 19.45
CA VAL A 28 6.03 5.56 18.81
C VAL A 28 5.14 4.86 19.85
N PRO A 29 3.85 5.23 19.96
CA PRO A 29 2.94 4.57 20.89
C PRO A 29 2.89 3.06 20.70
N LEU A 30 2.83 2.30 21.79
CA LEU A 30 2.96 0.84 21.80
C LEU A 30 2.02 0.12 20.83
N ARG A 31 0.76 0.57 20.75
CA ARG A 31 -0.22 0.04 19.79
C ARG A 31 0.23 0.25 18.33
N GLU A 32 0.77 1.42 18.00
CA GLU A 32 1.25 1.70 16.64
C GLU A 32 2.51 0.91 16.32
N ARG A 33 3.39 0.65 17.30
CA ARG A 33 4.54 -0.26 17.14
C ARG A 33 4.10 -1.68 16.76
N ILE A 34 3.06 -2.20 17.44
CA ILE A 34 2.44 -3.49 17.08
C ILE A 34 1.88 -3.45 15.65
N ARG A 35 1.24 -2.35 15.28
CA ARG A 35 0.70 -2.15 13.93
C ARG A 35 1.80 -2.14 12.87
N PHE A 36 2.95 -1.50 13.14
CA PHE A 36 4.10 -1.51 12.23
C PHE A 36 4.68 -2.91 12.04
N LEU A 37 4.72 -3.76 13.08
CA LEU A 37 5.05 -5.18 12.91
C LEU A 37 4.06 -5.90 11.98
N GLY A 38 2.78 -5.61 12.11
CA GLY A 38 1.74 -6.13 11.21
C GLY A 38 1.95 -5.69 9.77
N ILE A 39 2.27 -4.42 9.54
CA ILE A 39 2.57 -3.86 8.21
C ILE A 39 3.82 -4.50 7.63
N PHE A 40 4.91 -4.60 8.40
CA PHE A 40 6.15 -5.26 7.98
C PHE A 40 5.90 -6.69 7.51
N SER A 41 5.17 -7.48 8.30
CA SER A 41 4.83 -8.87 7.98
C SER A 41 3.99 -8.99 6.72
N ASN A 42 2.96 -8.15 6.56
CA ASN A 42 2.11 -8.14 5.36
C ASN A 42 2.89 -7.75 4.10
N ASN A 43 3.76 -6.76 4.21
CA ASN A 43 4.64 -6.32 3.13
C ASN A 43 5.57 -7.45 2.69
N LEU A 44 6.18 -8.16 3.64
CA LEU A 44 7.07 -9.28 3.36
C LEU A 44 6.33 -10.44 2.67
N ASP A 45 5.12 -10.78 3.14
CA ASP A 45 4.29 -11.81 2.50
C ASP A 45 3.97 -11.44 1.03
N GLU A 46 3.63 -10.17 0.76
CA GLU A 46 3.39 -9.70 -0.60
C GLU A 46 4.66 -9.75 -1.46
N PHE A 47 5.80 -9.41 -0.89
CA PHE A 47 7.08 -9.47 -1.57
C PHE A 47 7.42 -10.90 -2.01
N PHE A 48 7.27 -11.89 -1.12
CA PHE A 48 7.48 -13.29 -1.46
C PHE A 48 6.52 -13.76 -2.55
N ARG A 49 5.25 -13.44 -2.40
CA ARG A 49 4.18 -13.85 -3.31
C ARG A 49 4.37 -13.33 -4.74
N VAL A 50 5.00 -12.17 -4.90
CA VAL A 50 5.14 -11.50 -6.19
C VAL A 50 6.57 -11.54 -6.68
N ARG A 51 7.53 -11.04 -5.88
CA ARG A 51 8.89 -10.83 -6.35
C ARG A 51 9.75 -12.08 -6.28
N VAL A 52 9.73 -12.76 -5.14
CA VAL A 52 10.47 -14.02 -4.98
C VAL A 52 9.88 -15.08 -5.92
N ALA A 53 8.56 -15.14 -6.07
CA ALA A 53 7.90 -16.01 -7.03
C ALA A 53 8.40 -15.74 -8.47
N THR A 54 8.48 -14.48 -8.89
CA THR A 54 9.00 -14.10 -10.20
C THR A 54 10.47 -14.53 -10.39
N LEU A 55 11.34 -14.29 -9.38
CA LEU A 55 12.74 -14.70 -9.45
C LEU A 55 12.89 -16.22 -9.54
N LYS A 56 12.11 -16.99 -8.80
CA LYS A 56 12.11 -18.45 -8.87
C LYS A 56 11.71 -18.95 -10.27
N ARG A 57 10.67 -18.37 -10.87
CA ARG A 57 10.31 -18.72 -12.26
C ARG A 57 11.44 -18.40 -13.25
N MET A 58 12.11 -17.22 -13.10
CA MET A 58 13.26 -16.87 -13.94
C MET A 58 14.38 -17.89 -13.83
N ILE A 59 14.64 -18.43 -12.63
CA ILE A 59 15.63 -19.48 -12.40
C ILE A 59 15.19 -20.78 -13.07
N GLU A 60 13.92 -21.17 -12.94
CA GLU A 60 13.36 -22.38 -13.58
C GLU A 60 13.40 -22.32 -15.12
N PHE A 61 13.12 -21.15 -15.71
CA PHE A 61 13.11 -20.98 -17.18
C PHE A 61 14.50 -20.74 -17.81
N GLY A 62 15.56 -20.60 -17.01
CA GLY A 62 16.96 -20.54 -17.47
C GLY A 62 17.32 -19.27 -18.26
N ALA A 63 18.35 -19.34 -19.10
CA ALA A 63 19.01 -18.20 -19.74
C ALA A 63 18.13 -17.28 -20.60
N LYS A 64 17.00 -17.75 -21.13
CA LYS A 64 16.07 -16.94 -21.93
C LYS A 64 15.38 -15.82 -21.12
N ALA A 65 15.34 -15.93 -19.77
CA ALA A 65 14.72 -14.96 -18.90
C ALA A 65 15.70 -13.92 -18.32
N GLN A 66 17.01 -14.07 -18.57
CA GLN A 66 18.06 -13.27 -17.93
C GLN A 66 18.29 -11.88 -18.56
N VAL A 67 17.63 -11.52 -19.65
CA VAL A 67 17.93 -10.37 -20.52
C VAL A 67 17.77 -8.99 -19.83
N HIS A 68 17.19 -8.91 -18.62
CA HIS A 68 16.87 -7.61 -17.98
C HIS A 68 17.36 -7.45 -16.54
N LEU A 69 18.22 -8.35 -16.04
CA LEU A 69 18.78 -8.22 -14.68
C LEU A 69 20.27 -7.96 -14.75
N GLU A 70 20.77 -6.93 -14.03
CA GLU A 70 22.21 -6.63 -13.91
C GLU A 70 23.02 -7.72 -13.17
N ALA A 71 22.33 -8.58 -12.41
CA ALA A 71 22.89 -9.76 -11.77
C ALA A 71 21.99 -10.98 -12.04
N GLY A 72 22.55 -12.18 -12.06
CA GLY A 72 21.76 -13.40 -12.22
C GLY A 72 20.68 -13.52 -11.14
N PRO A 73 19.48 -14.05 -11.48
CA PRO A 73 18.35 -14.12 -10.55
C PRO A 73 18.64 -14.93 -9.28
N GLN A 74 19.56 -15.91 -9.33
CA GLN A 74 20.01 -16.67 -8.16
C GLN A 74 20.78 -15.79 -7.18
N ILE A 75 21.71 -14.96 -7.65
CA ILE A 75 22.51 -14.05 -6.80
C ILE A 75 21.59 -13.08 -6.06
N ILE A 76 20.58 -12.52 -6.77
CA ILE A 76 19.60 -11.62 -6.15
C ILE A 76 18.77 -12.36 -5.10
N LEU A 77 18.38 -13.62 -5.37
CA LEU A 77 17.61 -14.42 -4.43
C LEU A 77 18.41 -14.73 -3.15
N ASP A 78 19.72 -15.00 -3.26
CA ASP A 78 20.60 -15.27 -2.14
C ASP A 78 20.77 -13.99 -1.28
N GLU A 79 20.97 -12.83 -1.90
CA GLU A 79 21.00 -11.53 -1.20
C GLU A 79 19.66 -11.23 -0.48
N ILE A 80 18.52 -11.52 -1.12
CA ILE A 80 17.18 -11.40 -0.52
C ILE A 80 17.07 -12.28 0.73
N ASN A 81 17.47 -13.55 0.63
CA ASN A 81 17.36 -14.50 1.74
C ASN A 81 18.21 -14.08 2.93
N ALA A 82 19.45 -13.61 2.69
CA ALA A 82 20.32 -13.09 3.74
C ALA A 82 19.68 -11.89 4.46
N LYS A 83 19.18 -10.90 3.69
CA LYS A 83 18.56 -9.69 4.27
C LYS A 83 17.24 -9.99 4.99
N VAL A 84 16.44 -10.92 4.49
CA VAL A 84 15.21 -11.37 5.14
C VAL A 84 15.50 -12.06 6.46
N THR A 85 16.54 -12.88 6.53
CA THR A 85 16.95 -13.54 7.79
C THR A 85 17.36 -12.52 8.85
N GLU A 86 18.17 -11.53 8.47
CA GLU A 86 18.55 -10.42 9.36
C GLU A 86 17.31 -9.68 9.90
N GLN A 87 16.41 -9.27 9.01
CA GLN A 87 15.18 -8.56 9.37
C GLN A 87 14.23 -9.41 10.23
N GLN A 88 14.19 -10.72 10.02
CA GLN A 88 13.38 -11.62 10.85
C GLN A 88 13.93 -11.77 12.28
N ASN A 89 15.24 -11.79 12.44
CA ASN A 89 15.87 -11.80 13.76
C ASN A 89 15.56 -10.50 14.52
N GLU A 90 15.66 -9.37 13.84
CA GLU A 90 15.33 -8.06 14.41
C GLU A 90 13.83 -7.96 14.75
N PHE A 91 12.95 -8.46 13.89
CA PHE A 91 11.51 -8.56 14.16
C PHE A 91 11.22 -9.32 15.46
N ASN A 92 11.87 -10.47 15.64
CA ASN A 92 11.69 -11.29 16.84
C ASN A 92 12.19 -10.56 18.10
N ARG A 93 13.30 -9.83 18.01
CA ARG A 93 13.82 -9.01 19.11
C ARG A 93 12.81 -7.94 19.52
N ILE A 94 12.32 -7.17 18.54
CA ILE A 94 11.33 -6.08 18.76
C ILE A 94 10.02 -6.65 19.32
N TRP A 95 9.55 -7.77 18.81
CA TRP A 95 8.33 -8.41 19.33
C TRP A 95 8.46 -8.79 20.80
N ASN A 96 9.60 -9.36 21.20
CA ASN A 96 9.86 -9.70 22.60
C ASN A 96 9.94 -8.45 23.51
N GLU A 97 10.45 -7.34 23.01
CA GLU A 97 10.43 -6.06 23.72
C GLU A 97 9.01 -5.53 23.90
N ILE A 98 8.22 -5.50 22.81
CA ILE A 98 6.81 -5.11 22.86
C ILE A 98 6.02 -5.96 23.87
N LEU A 99 6.23 -7.26 23.91
CA LEU A 99 5.57 -8.13 24.91
C LEU A 99 5.94 -7.75 26.34
N ARG A 100 7.18 -7.33 26.60
CA ARG A 100 7.60 -6.83 27.93
C ARG A 100 6.95 -5.51 28.29
N GLU A 101 6.80 -4.61 27.30
CA GLU A 101 6.15 -3.32 27.51
C GLU A 101 4.65 -3.47 27.72
N LEU A 102 3.97 -4.34 26.96
CA LEU A 102 2.56 -4.68 27.18
C LEU A 102 2.32 -5.14 28.63
N LYS A 103 3.21 -5.99 29.17
CA LYS A 103 3.11 -6.42 30.57
C LYS A 103 3.26 -5.25 31.56
N LYS A 104 4.11 -4.26 31.28
CA LYS A 104 4.22 -3.04 32.12
C LYS A 104 2.91 -2.23 32.11
N GLU A 105 2.20 -2.21 30.97
CA GLU A 105 0.88 -1.60 30.85
C GLU A 105 -0.27 -2.49 31.35
N LYS A 106 0.06 -3.63 32.02
CA LYS A 106 -0.89 -4.65 32.51
C LYS A 106 -1.76 -5.25 31.40
N ILE A 107 -1.19 -5.38 30.19
CA ILE A 107 -1.79 -6.06 29.06
C ILE A 107 -1.05 -7.38 28.85
N PHE A 108 -1.75 -8.50 28.93
CA PHE A 108 -1.16 -9.84 28.88
C PHE A 108 -1.68 -10.60 27.67
N LEU A 109 -0.81 -10.92 26.73
CA LEU A 109 -1.10 -11.87 25.67
C LEU A 109 -0.76 -13.26 26.20
N VAL A 110 -1.79 -14.05 26.50
CA VAL A 110 -1.68 -15.39 27.07
C VAL A 110 -1.94 -16.46 26.02
N ASN A 111 -1.43 -17.68 26.27
CA ASN A 111 -1.66 -18.84 25.43
C ASN A 111 -2.56 -19.88 26.13
N ASP A 112 -2.86 -20.98 25.45
CA ASP A 112 -3.70 -22.09 25.92
C ASP A 112 -3.26 -22.69 27.27
N ARG A 113 -1.95 -22.60 27.62
CA ARG A 113 -1.39 -23.17 28.86
C ARG A 113 -1.38 -22.21 30.05
N GLN A 114 -1.68 -20.93 29.82
CA GLN A 114 -1.57 -19.86 30.82
C GLN A 114 -2.92 -19.39 31.36
N LEU A 115 -4.00 -20.04 30.97
CA LEU A 115 -5.36 -19.70 31.38
C LEU A 115 -5.64 -20.10 32.83
N ASN A 116 -6.20 -19.18 33.63
CA ASN A 116 -6.76 -19.50 34.93
C ASN A 116 -8.13 -20.19 34.79
N ARG A 117 -8.70 -20.68 35.89
CA ARG A 117 -9.97 -21.45 35.88
C ARG A 117 -11.16 -20.67 35.30
N GLU A 118 -11.27 -19.39 35.56
CA GLU A 118 -12.33 -18.54 35.04
C GLU A 118 -12.18 -18.34 33.52
N GLN A 119 -10.97 -18.04 33.10
CA GLN A 119 -10.63 -17.89 31.68
C GLN A 119 -10.81 -19.20 30.90
N GLN A 120 -10.48 -20.35 31.49
CA GLN A 120 -10.74 -21.67 30.89
C GLN A 120 -12.23 -21.90 30.66
N LYS A 121 -13.08 -21.59 31.67
CA LYS A 121 -14.55 -21.69 31.51
C LYS A 121 -15.05 -20.79 30.39
N PHE A 122 -14.59 -19.54 30.36
CA PHE A 122 -14.95 -18.60 29.29
C PHE A 122 -14.54 -19.11 27.91
N VAL A 123 -13.29 -19.56 27.74
CA VAL A 123 -12.77 -20.06 26.47
C VAL A 123 -13.54 -21.30 26.03
N MET A 124 -13.93 -22.21 26.94
CA MET A 124 -14.73 -23.37 26.61
C MET A 124 -16.16 -23.00 26.15
N SER A 125 -16.81 -22.08 26.83
CA SER A 125 -18.14 -21.58 26.44
C SER A 125 -18.07 -20.90 25.09
N TRP A 126 -17.12 -19.96 24.91
CA TRP A 126 -16.95 -19.23 23.66
C TRP A 126 -16.58 -20.15 22.49
N PHE A 127 -15.76 -21.19 22.74
CA PHE A 127 -15.46 -22.20 21.74
C PHE A 127 -16.71 -22.94 21.30
N HIS A 128 -17.56 -23.37 22.27
CA HIS A 128 -18.77 -24.10 21.97
C HIS A 128 -19.78 -23.24 21.18
N ASP A 129 -19.94 -21.98 21.57
CA ASP A 129 -21.00 -21.11 21.05
C ASP A 129 -20.60 -20.52 19.69
N GLU A 130 -19.32 -20.10 19.53
CA GLU A 130 -18.90 -19.33 18.37
C GLU A 130 -17.90 -20.08 17.47
N VAL A 131 -16.90 -20.78 18.04
CA VAL A 131 -15.78 -21.28 17.25
C VAL A 131 -16.07 -22.62 16.61
N ARG A 132 -16.69 -23.53 17.33
CA ARG A 132 -16.94 -24.92 16.91
C ARG A 132 -17.61 -25.02 15.53
N ASN A 133 -18.59 -24.18 15.26
CA ASN A 133 -19.35 -24.18 14.01
C ASN A 133 -18.61 -23.52 12.84
N ASN A 134 -17.48 -22.87 13.12
CA ASN A 134 -16.67 -22.15 12.14
C ASN A 134 -15.36 -22.85 11.77
N ILE A 135 -15.06 -24.00 12.36
CA ILE A 135 -13.86 -24.80 12.08
C ILE A 135 -14.20 -26.07 11.32
N VAL A 136 -13.26 -26.51 10.47
CA VAL A 136 -13.35 -27.78 9.73
C VAL A 136 -12.04 -28.54 9.96
N PRO A 137 -12.02 -29.48 10.93
CA PRO A 137 -10.86 -30.35 11.14
C PRO A 137 -10.74 -31.36 9.99
N LEU A 138 -9.53 -31.49 9.42
CA LEU A 138 -9.23 -32.41 8.33
C LEU A 138 -8.25 -33.47 8.80
N MET A 139 -8.64 -34.75 8.74
CA MET A 139 -7.75 -35.90 9.01
C MET A 139 -6.90 -36.18 7.78
N ILE A 140 -5.67 -35.68 7.73
CA ILE A 140 -4.86 -35.60 6.52
C ILE A 140 -4.25 -36.92 6.06
N GLU A 141 -4.20 -37.93 6.91
CA GLU A 141 -3.66 -39.26 6.56
C GLU A 141 -4.65 -40.06 5.70
N THR A 142 -5.93 -39.90 5.92
CA THR A 142 -6.98 -40.63 5.21
C THR A 142 -7.32 -40.02 3.85
N MET A 143 -6.81 -38.83 3.56
CA MET A 143 -7.11 -38.11 2.32
C MET A 143 -6.21 -38.59 1.17
N GLN A 144 -6.81 -39.03 0.05
CA GLN A 144 -6.08 -39.38 -1.19
C GLN A 144 -5.30 -38.17 -1.73
N ALA A 145 -6.00 -37.01 -1.86
CA ALA A 145 -5.39 -35.74 -2.25
C ALA A 145 -5.25 -34.84 -1.03
N PHE A 146 -4.04 -34.27 -0.84
CA PHE A 146 -3.81 -33.30 0.24
C PHE A 146 -4.58 -32.00 -0.04
N PRO A 147 -5.23 -31.40 0.98
CA PRO A 147 -6.05 -30.22 0.77
C PRO A 147 -5.20 -29.04 0.31
N THR A 148 -5.75 -28.25 -0.60
CA THR A 148 -5.10 -27.00 -1.02
C THR A 148 -5.15 -26.00 0.14
N LEU A 149 -3.99 -25.71 0.73
CA LEU A 149 -3.88 -24.69 1.76
C LEU A 149 -4.02 -23.31 1.13
N ASN A 150 -4.97 -22.53 1.64
CA ASN A 150 -5.23 -21.18 1.17
C ASN A 150 -4.09 -20.23 1.57
N ASP A 151 -3.74 -19.35 0.63
CA ASP A 151 -2.82 -18.26 0.90
C ASP A 151 -3.42 -17.30 1.96
N LYS A 152 -2.56 -16.66 2.75
CA LYS A 152 -2.94 -15.76 3.86
C LYS A 152 -3.70 -16.41 5.02
N SER A 153 -3.91 -17.72 5.02
CA SER A 153 -4.56 -18.45 6.10
C SER A 153 -3.55 -19.03 7.09
N ILE A 154 -3.98 -19.21 8.31
CA ILE A 154 -3.24 -19.88 9.37
C ILE A 154 -3.83 -21.28 9.53
N TYR A 155 -3.00 -22.28 9.64
CA TYR A 155 -3.41 -23.64 9.91
C TYR A 155 -2.71 -24.16 11.17
N LEU A 156 -3.47 -24.84 12.02
CA LEU A 156 -2.92 -25.68 13.07
C LEU A 156 -2.67 -27.08 12.51
N ALA A 157 -1.42 -27.46 12.42
CA ALA A 157 -1.00 -28.84 12.15
C ALA A 157 -0.99 -29.60 13.48
N CYS A 158 -1.87 -30.57 13.62
CA CYS A 158 -2.13 -31.29 14.85
C CYS A 158 -1.60 -32.73 14.76
N LYS A 159 -0.95 -33.17 15.85
CA LYS A 159 -0.59 -34.57 16.09
C LYS A 159 -1.43 -35.07 17.28
N LEU A 160 -2.13 -36.17 17.06
CA LEU A 160 -2.92 -36.88 18.04
C LEU A 160 -2.20 -38.18 18.37
N SER A 161 -1.98 -38.45 19.65
CA SER A 161 -1.34 -39.68 20.11
C SER A 161 -2.00 -40.19 21.39
N LYS A 162 -1.79 -41.47 21.68
CA LYS A 162 -2.17 -42.10 22.94
C LYS A 162 -0.93 -42.25 23.78
N SER A 163 -0.97 -41.86 25.05
CA SER A 163 0.19 -41.88 25.97
C SER A 163 0.77 -43.27 26.18
N ASP A 164 -0.09 -44.32 26.14
CA ASP A 164 0.32 -45.72 26.29
C ASP A 164 0.69 -46.40 24.96
N GLY A 165 0.65 -45.67 23.83
CA GLY A 165 0.94 -46.20 22.50
C GLY A 165 -0.07 -47.19 21.96
N SER A 166 -1.23 -47.43 22.62
CA SER A 166 -2.24 -48.40 22.24
C SER A 166 -2.99 -48.04 20.94
N ILE A 167 -3.00 -46.77 20.57
CA ILE A 167 -3.66 -46.27 19.37
C ILE A 167 -2.60 -45.59 18.48
N PRO A 168 -2.56 -45.90 17.16
CA PRO A 168 -1.65 -45.24 16.22
C PRO A 168 -1.84 -43.72 16.22
N GLN A 169 -0.72 -42.99 16.13
CA GLN A 169 -0.76 -41.54 15.99
C GLN A 169 -1.52 -41.13 14.73
N LYS A 170 -2.20 -39.99 14.79
CA LYS A 170 -2.90 -39.38 13.65
C LYS A 170 -2.50 -37.91 13.46
N PHE A 171 -2.59 -37.47 12.21
CA PHE A 171 -2.33 -36.09 11.84
C PHE A 171 -3.58 -35.41 11.33
N ALA A 172 -3.78 -34.18 11.78
CA ALA A 172 -4.91 -33.36 11.35
C ALA A 172 -4.48 -31.94 11.02
N LEU A 173 -5.31 -31.25 10.23
CA LEU A 173 -5.19 -29.82 9.97
C LEU A 173 -6.47 -29.13 10.39
N VAL A 174 -6.35 -27.99 11.09
CA VAL A 174 -7.47 -27.12 11.43
C VAL A 174 -7.18 -25.73 10.89
N SER A 175 -8.02 -25.22 10.00
CA SER A 175 -7.93 -23.84 9.52
C SER A 175 -8.45 -22.88 10.61
N VAL A 176 -7.66 -21.87 10.93
CA VAL A 176 -8.07 -20.81 11.89
C VAL A 176 -8.98 -19.81 11.18
N PRO A 177 -10.26 -19.66 11.56
CA PRO A 177 -11.28 -18.92 10.81
C PRO A 177 -11.24 -17.40 11.05
N VAL A 178 -10.07 -16.76 10.91
CA VAL A 178 -9.86 -15.31 11.15
C VAL A 178 -10.66 -14.39 10.20
N SER A 179 -11.23 -14.92 9.13
CA SER A 179 -12.14 -14.16 8.25
C SER A 179 -13.57 -14.04 8.78
N ARG A 180 -13.94 -14.88 9.73
CA ARG A 180 -15.30 -14.94 10.31
C ARG A 180 -15.31 -14.53 11.78
N LEU A 181 -14.25 -14.85 12.52
CA LEU A 181 -14.13 -14.61 13.95
C LEU A 181 -12.96 -13.68 14.24
N PRO A 182 -13.02 -12.88 15.32
CA PRO A 182 -11.92 -12.04 15.74
C PRO A 182 -10.72 -12.90 16.14
N ARG A 183 -9.51 -12.53 15.69
CA ARG A 183 -8.29 -13.24 16.06
C ARG A 183 -7.90 -12.99 17.52
N PHE A 184 -8.21 -11.80 18.03
CA PHE A 184 -7.91 -11.38 19.40
C PHE A 184 -9.16 -11.51 20.25
N VAL A 185 -9.12 -12.35 21.25
CA VAL A 185 -10.23 -12.58 22.17
C VAL A 185 -9.86 -11.99 23.52
N ILE A 186 -10.64 -11.01 23.98
CA ILE A 186 -10.44 -10.39 25.29
C ILE A 186 -11.07 -11.32 26.32
N LEU A 187 -10.26 -11.76 27.26
CA LEU A 187 -10.68 -12.65 28.32
C LEU A 187 -11.28 -11.87 29.50
N PRO A 188 -12.11 -12.51 30.34
CA PRO A 188 -12.54 -11.92 31.60
C PRO A 188 -11.33 -11.42 32.38
N SER A 189 -11.37 -10.14 32.75
CA SER A 189 -10.29 -9.48 33.49
C SER A 189 -10.66 -9.37 34.95
N GLY A 190 -9.81 -9.92 35.82
CA GLY A 190 -9.81 -9.57 37.23
C GLY A 190 -9.15 -8.20 37.46
N GLN A 191 -8.97 -7.80 38.73
CA GLN A 191 -8.34 -6.51 39.11
C GLN A 191 -6.87 -6.35 38.62
N GLN A 192 -6.24 -7.38 38.03
CA GLN A 192 -4.81 -7.43 37.74
C GLN A 192 -4.42 -6.93 36.34
N GLY A 193 -5.34 -6.70 35.41
CA GLY A 193 -5.03 -6.23 34.06
C GLY A 193 -5.94 -6.79 32.96
N GLN A 194 -5.61 -6.48 31.70
CA GLN A 194 -6.32 -6.93 30.51
C GLN A 194 -5.65 -8.19 29.94
N TYR A 195 -6.42 -9.23 29.67
CA TYR A 195 -5.91 -10.48 29.12
C TYR A 195 -6.47 -10.72 27.72
N ILE A 196 -5.59 -11.10 26.81
CA ILE A 196 -5.92 -11.39 25.40
C ILE A 196 -5.43 -12.78 25.08
N ILE A 197 -6.26 -13.60 24.42
CA ILE A 197 -5.84 -14.86 23.82
C ILE A 197 -6.05 -14.82 22.32
N LEU A 198 -5.21 -15.50 21.56
CA LEU A 198 -5.38 -15.63 20.12
C LEU A 198 -6.36 -16.77 19.79
N LEU A 199 -7.14 -16.61 18.71
CA LEU A 199 -8.12 -17.60 18.25
C LEU A 199 -7.47 -18.98 18.04
N GLU A 200 -6.25 -19.03 17.52
CA GLU A 200 -5.49 -20.28 17.38
C GLU A 200 -5.19 -20.96 18.72
N ASP A 201 -5.03 -20.20 19.80
CA ASP A 201 -4.82 -20.75 21.15
C ASP A 201 -6.13 -21.21 21.80
N VAL A 202 -7.26 -20.57 21.48
CA VAL A 202 -8.59 -21.07 21.84
C VAL A 202 -8.84 -22.43 21.20
N ILE A 203 -8.49 -22.59 19.92
CA ILE A 203 -8.63 -23.87 19.21
C ILE A 203 -7.69 -24.92 19.80
N ARG A 204 -6.42 -24.57 20.14
CA ARG A 204 -5.48 -25.47 20.81
C ARG A 204 -6.00 -25.98 22.16
N PHE A 205 -6.54 -25.09 22.96
CA PHE A 205 -7.14 -25.46 24.26
C PHE A 205 -8.30 -26.46 24.09
N SER A 206 -9.01 -26.37 22.98
CA SER A 206 -10.20 -27.18 22.70
C SER A 206 -9.92 -28.46 21.88
N LEU A 207 -8.65 -28.76 21.53
CA LEU A 207 -8.31 -29.96 20.76
C LEU A 207 -8.84 -31.28 21.36
N PRO A 208 -8.83 -31.50 22.69
CA PRO A 208 -9.43 -32.70 23.29
C PRO A 208 -10.93 -32.87 22.96
N GLN A 209 -11.66 -31.76 22.85
CA GLN A 209 -13.09 -31.80 22.50
C GLN A 209 -13.29 -32.01 21.00
N ILE A 210 -12.45 -31.36 20.16
CA ILE A 210 -12.53 -31.49 18.70
C ILE A 210 -12.28 -32.94 18.26
N PHE A 211 -11.33 -33.63 18.91
CA PHE A 211 -10.90 -34.97 18.53
C PHE A 211 -11.29 -36.06 19.55
N SER A 212 -12.26 -35.82 20.42
CA SER A 212 -12.71 -36.76 21.44
C SER A 212 -13.11 -38.13 20.88
N LEU A 213 -13.62 -38.16 19.63
CA LEU A 213 -14.09 -39.38 18.95
C LEU A 213 -12.97 -40.42 18.74
N PHE A 214 -11.71 -40.01 18.69
CA PHE A 214 -10.59 -40.89 18.30
C PHE A 214 -9.94 -41.61 19.48
N GLY A 215 -10.32 -41.33 20.72
CA GLY A 215 -9.79 -41.98 21.93
C GLY A 215 -8.33 -41.63 22.28
N HIS A 216 -7.74 -40.65 21.60
CA HIS A 216 -6.41 -40.10 21.91
C HIS A 216 -6.50 -39.23 23.17
N ASP A 217 -5.41 -39.13 23.94
CA ASP A 217 -5.31 -38.34 25.17
C ASP A 217 -4.21 -37.27 25.13
N THR A 218 -3.34 -37.34 24.12
CA THR A 218 -2.25 -36.38 23.95
C THR A 218 -2.39 -35.65 22.63
N PHE A 219 -2.42 -34.31 22.71
CA PHE A 219 -2.62 -33.43 21.55
C PHE A 219 -1.52 -32.40 21.52
N SER A 220 -0.84 -32.30 20.39
CA SER A 220 0.07 -31.19 20.10
C SER A 220 -0.35 -30.48 18.80
N SER A 221 -0.17 -29.18 18.73
CA SER A 221 -0.45 -28.45 17.50
C SER A 221 0.49 -27.26 17.31
N ASN A 222 0.90 -27.09 16.10
CA ASN A 222 1.84 -26.05 15.70
C ASN A 222 1.30 -25.29 14.49
N ILE A 223 1.59 -24.00 14.43
CA ILE A 223 1.14 -23.19 13.30
C ILE A 223 1.99 -23.49 12.07
N ILE A 224 1.32 -23.64 10.93
CA ILE A 224 1.93 -23.63 9.62
C ILE A 224 1.28 -22.58 8.73
N LYS A 225 2.06 -22.07 7.78
CA LYS A 225 1.63 -21.08 6.80
C LYS A 225 2.27 -21.36 5.45
N VAL A 226 1.48 -21.33 4.39
CA VAL A 226 1.94 -21.40 3.01
C VAL A 226 1.72 -20.06 2.33
N THR A 227 2.73 -19.57 1.62
CA THR A 227 2.59 -18.44 0.71
C THR A 227 2.72 -18.96 -0.71
N ARG A 228 1.75 -18.62 -1.57
CA ARG A 228 1.69 -19.09 -2.96
C ARG A 228 2.02 -17.98 -3.94
N ASP A 229 2.44 -18.35 -5.14
CA ASP A 229 2.57 -17.42 -6.26
C ASP A 229 1.22 -16.77 -6.56
N ALA A 230 1.20 -15.44 -6.58
CA ALA A 230 -0.03 -14.66 -6.79
C ALA A 230 -0.11 -14.03 -8.17
N GLU A 231 0.78 -14.38 -9.10
CA GLU A 231 0.71 -13.82 -10.44
C GLU A 231 -0.45 -14.44 -11.21
N ILE A 232 -1.24 -13.58 -11.83
CA ILE A 232 -2.32 -14.01 -12.72
C ILE A 232 -1.73 -14.10 -14.13
N ASP A 233 -1.54 -15.32 -14.64
CA ASP A 233 -1.31 -15.52 -16.06
C ASP A 233 -2.60 -15.22 -16.81
N ILE A 234 -2.65 -14.05 -17.43
CA ILE A 234 -3.73 -13.70 -18.36
C ILE A 234 -3.36 -14.36 -19.69
N ASP A 235 -4.00 -15.48 -19.95
CA ASP A 235 -3.85 -16.24 -21.18
C ASP A 235 -4.11 -15.35 -22.42
N ASN A 236 -3.26 -15.44 -23.43
CA ASN A 236 -3.39 -14.69 -24.69
C ASN A 236 -4.48 -15.23 -25.61
N ASP A 237 -5.35 -16.10 -25.11
CA ASP A 237 -6.49 -16.63 -25.86
C ASP A 237 -7.44 -15.49 -26.29
N VAL A 238 -7.58 -15.29 -27.58
CA VAL A 238 -8.38 -14.22 -28.18
C VAL A 238 -9.88 -14.48 -28.06
N SER A 239 -10.29 -15.71 -27.75
CA SER A 239 -11.68 -16.17 -27.72
C SER A 239 -12.43 -15.83 -26.42
N THR A 240 -11.73 -15.56 -25.32
CA THR A 240 -12.33 -15.27 -24.01
C THR A 240 -12.36 -13.79 -23.68
N SER A 241 -13.46 -13.31 -23.09
CA SER A 241 -13.57 -11.91 -22.68
C SER A 241 -12.54 -11.56 -21.61
N PHE A 242 -12.12 -10.28 -21.54
CA PHE A 242 -11.16 -9.80 -20.54
C PHE A 242 -11.61 -10.06 -19.11
N ILE A 243 -12.91 -9.94 -18.83
CA ILE A 243 -13.52 -10.23 -17.51
C ILE A 243 -13.33 -11.71 -17.16
N GLN A 244 -13.71 -12.62 -18.07
CA GLN A 244 -13.56 -14.06 -17.87
C GLN A 244 -12.11 -14.46 -17.62
N LYS A 245 -11.15 -13.79 -18.29
CA LYS A 245 -9.72 -13.99 -18.05
C LYS A 245 -9.31 -13.58 -16.63
N ILE A 246 -9.82 -12.46 -16.13
CA ILE A 246 -9.55 -12.01 -14.76
C ILE A 246 -10.17 -13.00 -13.75
N GLU A 247 -11.42 -13.39 -13.92
CA GLU A 247 -12.08 -14.36 -13.06
C GLU A 247 -11.35 -15.70 -13.01
N LYS A 248 -10.97 -16.23 -14.20
CA LYS A 248 -10.16 -17.46 -14.33
C LYS A 248 -8.80 -17.29 -13.65
N GLY A 249 -8.13 -16.15 -13.86
CA GLY A 249 -6.85 -15.82 -13.23
C GLY A 249 -6.94 -15.74 -11.71
N VAL A 250 -8.01 -15.14 -11.18
CA VAL A 250 -8.28 -15.07 -9.72
C VAL A 250 -8.51 -16.48 -9.14
N LYS A 251 -9.28 -17.34 -9.83
CA LYS A 251 -9.48 -18.75 -9.44
C LYS A 251 -8.17 -19.54 -9.48
N ASN A 252 -7.36 -19.36 -10.53
CA ASN A 252 -6.07 -20.06 -10.69
C ASN A 252 -5.03 -19.60 -9.65
N ARG A 253 -5.07 -18.34 -9.19
CA ARG A 253 -4.19 -17.85 -8.12
C ARG A 253 -4.32 -18.67 -6.83
N LYS A 254 -5.52 -19.17 -6.52
CA LYS A 254 -5.76 -20.04 -5.35
C LYS A 254 -5.01 -21.38 -5.45
N LYS A 255 -4.63 -21.81 -6.68
CA LYS A 255 -3.89 -23.03 -6.98
C LYS A 255 -2.41 -22.80 -7.29
N GLY A 256 -1.90 -21.57 -7.14
CA GLY A 256 -0.50 -21.23 -7.42
C GLY A 256 0.50 -22.11 -6.66
N LYS A 257 1.70 -22.34 -7.22
CA LYS A 257 2.76 -23.11 -6.55
C LYS A 257 3.15 -22.46 -5.22
N PRO A 258 3.46 -23.24 -4.17
CA PRO A 258 4.04 -22.72 -2.95
C PRO A 258 5.37 -22.03 -3.24
N VAL A 259 5.57 -20.81 -2.70
CA VAL A 259 6.85 -20.07 -2.81
C VAL A 259 7.54 -19.87 -1.46
N ARG A 260 6.79 -20.08 -0.37
CA ARG A 260 7.31 -20.05 1.00
C ARG A 260 6.45 -20.95 1.90
N PHE A 261 7.10 -21.74 2.74
CA PHE A 261 6.48 -22.51 3.80
C PHE A 261 7.11 -22.11 5.14
N ILE A 262 6.29 -21.64 6.08
CA ILE A 262 6.73 -21.27 7.41
C ILE A 262 6.04 -22.19 8.40
N PHE A 263 6.80 -22.70 9.38
CA PHE A 263 6.31 -23.57 10.43
C PHE A 263 6.85 -23.15 11.80
N ASP A 264 6.11 -23.42 12.85
CA ASP A 264 6.55 -23.23 14.23
C ASP A 264 7.76 -24.13 14.50
N LYS A 265 8.86 -23.56 15.01
CA LYS A 265 10.12 -24.28 15.26
C LYS A 265 9.97 -25.51 16.18
N ASP A 266 8.95 -25.50 17.04
CA ASP A 266 8.66 -26.55 18.01
C ASP A 266 7.72 -27.65 17.43
N ILE A 267 7.48 -27.67 16.12
CA ILE A 267 6.67 -28.69 15.44
C ILE A 267 7.32 -30.08 15.56
N ASP A 268 6.48 -31.09 15.76
CA ASP A 268 6.94 -32.47 15.78
C ASP A 268 7.63 -32.86 14.46
N PRO A 269 8.87 -33.42 14.50
CA PRO A 269 9.62 -33.75 13.28
C PRO A 269 8.91 -34.74 12.34
N SER A 270 8.14 -35.68 12.89
CA SER A 270 7.39 -36.66 12.08
C SER A 270 6.26 -35.99 11.31
N LEU A 271 5.56 -35.06 11.97
CA LEU A 271 4.50 -34.26 11.34
C LEU A 271 5.09 -33.31 10.28
N LEU A 272 6.21 -32.65 10.56
CA LEU A 272 6.88 -31.78 9.61
C LEU A 272 7.31 -32.52 8.34
N THR A 273 7.95 -33.68 8.51
CA THR A 273 8.36 -34.51 7.38
C THR A 273 7.17 -34.96 6.55
N TYR A 274 6.08 -35.37 7.20
CA TYR A 274 4.83 -35.71 6.54
C TYR A 274 4.28 -34.55 5.72
N LEU A 275 4.20 -33.34 6.30
CA LEU A 275 3.69 -32.15 5.64
C LEU A 275 4.54 -31.73 4.44
N ILE A 276 5.87 -31.72 4.57
CA ILE A 276 6.80 -31.38 3.46
C ILE A 276 6.55 -32.34 2.28
N LYS A 277 6.46 -33.65 2.54
CA LYS A 277 6.20 -34.67 1.52
C LYS A 277 4.83 -34.47 0.86
N ARG A 278 3.78 -34.26 1.63
CA ARG A 278 2.40 -34.14 1.13
C ARG A 278 2.14 -32.82 0.40
N LEU A 279 2.83 -31.74 0.77
CA LEU A 279 2.76 -30.46 0.07
C LEU A 279 3.65 -30.41 -1.19
N GLY A 280 4.45 -31.46 -1.43
CA GLY A 280 5.37 -31.52 -2.57
C GLY A 280 6.49 -30.48 -2.49
N LEU A 281 6.90 -30.10 -1.27
CA LEU A 281 7.95 -29.12 -1.04
C LEU A 281 9.34 -29.77 -1.17
N SER A 282 10.28 -29.01 -1.72
CA SER A 282 11.68 -29.40 -1.88
C SER A 282 12.61 -28.45 -1.14
N VAL A 283 13.88 -28.77 -1.04
CA VAL A 283 14.91 -27.89 -0.46
C VAL A 283 15.03 -26.55 -1.19
N LYS A 284 14.60 -26.50 -2.48
CA LYS A 284 14.55 -25.26 -3.28
C LYS A 284 13.40 -24.34 -2.88
N ASP A 285 12.42 -24.85 -2.16
CA ASP A 285 11.29 -24.07 -1.67
C ASP A 285 11.67 -23.42 -0.35
N ASN A 286 11.32 -22.17 -0.17
CA ASN A 286 11.71 -21.36 0.98
C ASN A 286 11.02 -21.90 2.25
N ILE A 287 11.59 -22.99 2.83
CA ILE A 287 11.12 -23.65 4.04
C ILE A 287 11.83 -22.98 5.22
N GLN A 288 11.08 -22.33 6.10
CA GLN A 288 11.61 -21.51 7.18
C GLN A 288 10.95 -21.90 8.51
N SER A 289 11.77 -22.12 9.54
CA SER A 289 11.28 -22.16 10.92
C SER A 289 10.95 -20.75 11.40
N GLY A 290 9.86 -20.63 12.13
CA GLY A 290 9.40 -19.37 12.72
C GLY A 290 9.06 -19.51 14.20
N GLY A 291 8.51 -18.47 14.79
CA GLY A 291 8.00 -18.50 16.15
C GLY A 291 6.62 -19.16 16.25
N ARG A 292 6.08 -19.17 17.46
CA ARG A 292 4.75 -19.72 17.75
C ARG A 292 3.60 -18.95 17.04
N ILE A 293 3.79 -17.66 16.78
CA ILE A 293 2.78 -16.77 16.18
C ILE A 293 3.21 -16.44 14.77
N HIS A 294 2.31 -16.69 13.82
CA HIS A 294 2.48 -16.33 12.41
C HIS A 294 1.40 -15.35 11.95
N ASN A 295 1.53 -14.86 10.71
CA ASN A 295 0.54 -13.98 10.08
C ASN A 295 0.29 -12.70 10.87
N PHE A 296 1.36 -11.99 11.23
CA PHE A 296 1.29 -10.73 11.98
C PHE A 296 0.50 -9.62 11.28
N LYS A 297 0.12 -9.76 10.00
CA LYS A 297 -0.74 -8.79 9.31
C LYS A 297 -2.03 -8.47 10.09
N ASP A 298 -2.56 -9.45 10.84
CA ASP A 298 -3.79 -9.27 11.62
C ASP A 298 -3.57 -8.38 12.85
N PHE A 299 -2.30 -8.23 13.30
CA PHE A 299 -1.91 -7.36 14.40
C PHE A 299 -2.06 -5.86 14.08
N VAL A 300 -2.30 -5.49 12.83
CA VAL A 300 -2.75 -4.14 12.46
C VAL A 300 -4.05 -3.79 13.18
N ASN A 301 -4.89 -4.79 13.50
CA ASN A 301 -6.16 -4.67 14.20
C ASN A 301 -6.06 -5.07 15.69
N PHE A 302 -4.88 -4.96 16.30
CA PHE A 302 -4.74 -5.24 17.74
C PHE A 302 -5.73 -4.39 18.55
N PRO A 303 -6.45 -4.96 19.54
CA PRO A 303 -7.56 -4.28 20.21
C PRO A 303 -7.14 -2.95 20.87
N GLU A 304 -7.81 -1.87 20.49
CA GLU A 304 -7.56 -0.55 21.10
C GLU A 304 -8.14 -0.45 22.50
N SER A 305 -9.20 -1.20 22.79
CA SER A 305 -9.93 -1.17 24.05
C SER A 305 -9.12 -1.62 25.27
N VAL A 306 -8.01 -2.33 25.05
CA VAL A 306 -7.15 -2.80 26.15
C VAL A 306 -6.14 -1.74 26.62
N PHE A 307 -5.93 -0.68 25.85
CA PHE A 307 -5.03 0.41 26.22
C PHE A 307 -5.76 1.50 27.01
N GLN A 308 -5.16 1.99 28.08
CA GLN A 308 -5.72 3.08 28.89
C GLN A 308 -5.68 4.42 28.15
N THR A 309 -4.60 4.67 27.41
CA THR A 309 -4.42 5.88 26.60
C THR A 309 -4.90 5.67 25.18
N LYS A 310 -5.96 6.39 24.80
CA LYS A 310 -6.38 6.43 23.40
C LYS A 310 -5.41 7.31 22.62
N ASN A 311 -4.70 6.71 21.69
CA ASN A 311 -3.84 7.44 20.77
C ASN A 311 -4.72 8.13 19.72
N SER A 312 -5.02 9.40 19.92
CA SER A 312 -5.83 10.15 18.94
C SER A 312 -4.92 10.79 17.89
N ARG A 313 -4.96 10.26 16.67
CA ARG A 313 -4.44 10.98 15.51
C ARG A 313 -5.13 12.34 15.40
N LYS A 314 -4.41 13.33 14.89
CA LYS A 314 -5.01 14.63 14.61
C LYS A 314 -6.15 14.44 13.61
N LYS A 315 -7.34 14.99 13.92
CA LYS A 315 -8.49 14.91 13.02
C LYS A 315 -8.24 15.76 11.78
N PRO A 316 -8.60 15.28 10.58
CA PRO A 316 -8.63 16.12 9.39
C PRO A 316 -9.57 17.31 9.58
N PHE A 317 -9.22 18.45 9.00
CA PHE A 317 -10.05 19.63 9.01
C PHE A 317 -10.52 19.99 7.59
N ILE A 318 -11.65 20.68 7.49
CA ILE A 318 -12.17 21.16 6.21
C ILE A 318 -11.26 22.29 5.70
N HIS A 319 -10.92 22.25 4.40
CA HIS A 319 -10.14 23.32 3.79
C HIS A 319 -10.85 24.67 3.96
N PRO A 320 -10.17 25.76 4.36
CA PRO A 320 -10.80 27.01 4.72
C PRO A 320 -11.72 27.59 3.64
N LEU A 321 -11.30 27.49 2.39
CA LEU A 321 -12.11 27.95 1.26
C LEU A 321 -13.43 27.18 1.09
N PHE A 322 -13.59 26.06 1.76
CA PHE A 322 -14.80 25.23 1.75
C PHE A 322 -15.57 25.27 3.07
N GLN A 323 -15.09 26.04 4.05
CA GLN A 323 -15.82 26.27 5.30
C GLN A 323 -16.93 27.29 5.09
N ASN A 324 -18.09 27.04 5.68
CA ASN A 324 -19.24 27.94 5.70
C ASN A 324 -19.69 28.44 4.30
N VAL A 325 -19.41 27.67 3.23
CA VAL A 325 -19.87 27.98 1.87
C VAL A 325 -21.12 27.20 1.55
N ASN A 326 -22.02 27.81 0.81
CA ASN A 326 -23.25 27.17 0.33
C ASN A 326 -22.98 26.19 -0.83
N SER A 327 -21.85 26.34 -1.52
CA SER A 327 -21.47 25.51 -2.68
C SER A 327 -19.96 25.44 -2.84
N VAL A 328 -19.42 24.23 -2.77
CA VAL A 328 -18.01 23.93 -3.09
C VAL A 328 -17.75 24.22 -4.57
N THR A 329 -18.70 23.93 -5.44
CA THR A 329 -18.60 24.17 -6.87
C THR A 329 -18.37 25.64 -7.20
N ASN A 330 -19.05 26.57 -6.53
CA ASN A 330 -18.88 28.01 -6.79
C ASN A 330 -17.45 28.47 -6.46
N VAL A 331 -16.87 28.00 -5.36
CA VAL A 331 -15.49 28.31 -5.00
C VAL A 331 -14.51 27.80 -6.09
N ILE A 332 -14.74 26.61 -6.61
CA ILE A 332 -13.88 25.99 -7.65
C ILE A 332 -13.97 26.73 -8.98
N LEU A 333 -15.12 27.31 -9.29
CA LEU A 333 -15.31 28.13 -10.51
C LEU A 333 -14.56 29.47 -10.43
N GLU A 334 -14.27 29.96 -9.22
CA GLU A 334 -13.54 31.21 -8.99
C GLU A 334 -12.03 31.01 -8.90
N ARG A 335 -11.58 29.90 -8.30
CA ARG A 335 -10.15 29.64 -8.05
C ARG A 335 -9.82 28.16 -7.88
N ASP A 336 -8.59 27.81 -8.17
CA ASP A 336 -8.03 26.50 -7.87
C ASP A 336 -7.91 26.27 -6.37
N VAL A 337 -8.14 25.03 -5.90
CA VAL A 337 -7.97 24.63 -4.51
C VAL A 337 -7.13 23.36 -4.42
N LEU A 338 -6.06 23.39 -3.60
CA LEU A 338 -5.23 22.22 -3.33
C LEU A 338 -5.65 21.56 -2.02
N LEU A 339 -6.17 20.35 -2.10
CA LEU A 339 -6.44 19.53 -0.93
C LEU A 339 -5.20 18.69 -0.59
N ASN A 340 -4.79 18.72 0.67
CA ASN A 340 -3.64 18.00 1.19
C ASN A 340 -4.12 16.93 2.18
N PHE A 341 -4.23 15.67 1.72
CA PHE A 341 -4.56 14.53 2.58
C PHE A 341 -3.31 14.05 3.34
N PRO A 342 -3.48 13.52 4.57
CA PRO A 342 -4.71 13.32 5.33
C PRO A 342 -5.11 14.53 6.20
N TYR A 343 -4.49 15.69 6.02
CA TYR A 343 -4.69 16.88 6.84
C TYR A 343 -6.03 17.55 6.57
N HIS A 344 -6.40 17.70 5.28
CA HIS A 344 -7.72 18.16 4.88
C HIS A 344 -8.72 16.98 4.80
N SER A 345 -9.99 17.25 5.15
CA SER A 345 -11.06 16.27 5.06
C SER A 345 -11.33 15.86 3.60
N PHE A 346 -11.49 14.56 3.38
CA PHE A 346 -11.91 14.03 2.09
C PHE A 346 -13.38 14.34 1.78
N ASP A 347 -14.17 14.75 2.79
CA ASP A 347 -15.58 15.08 2.60
C ASP A 347 -15.77 16.21 1.59
N SER A 348 -14.81 17.12 1.40
CA SER A 348 -14.86 18.14 0.34
C SER A 348 -14.99 17.55 -1.07
N ILE A 349 -14.36 16.41 -1.36
CA ILE A 349 -14.51 15.68 -2.63
C ILE A 349 -15.89 15.03 -2.72
N ILE A 350 -16.40 14.50 -1.61
CA ILE A 350 -17.74 13.90 -1.55
C ILE A 350 -18.81 14.98 -1.79
N ASP A 351 -18.66 16.15 -1.17
CA ASP A 351 -19.61 17.26 -1.30
C ASP A 351 -19.60 17.80 -2.74
N LEU A 352 -18.44 17.93 -3.38
CA LEU A 352 -18.35 18.27 -4.81
C LEU A 352 -19.17 17.29 -5.69
N LEU A 353 -19.05 15.99 -5.45
CA LEU A 353 -19.78 14.98 -6.22
C LEU A 353 -21.28 14.98 -5.87
N ARG A 354 -21.66 15.25 -4.61
CA ARG A 354 -23.06 15.40 -4.19
C ARG A 354 -23.72 16.63 -4.81
N GLU A 355 -23.05 17.77 -4.79
CA GLU A 355 -23.53 18.97 -5.47
C GLU A 355 -23.73 18.70 -6.97
N ALA A 356 -22.76 18.07 -7.61
CA ALA A 356 -22.87 17.69 -9.02
C ALA A 356 -24.04 16.73 -9.28
N ALA A 357 -24.34 15.83 -8.35
CA ALA A 357 -25.43 14.87 -8.47
C ALA A 357 -26.82 15.53 -8.45
N ILE A 358 -27.00 16.58 -7.65
CA ILE A 358 -28.30 17.24 -7.48
C ILE A 358 -28.48 18.52 -8.31
N SER A 359 -27.39 19.17 -8.73
CA SER A 359 -27.45 20.42 -9.49
C SER A 359 -28.20 20.22 -10.84
N PRO A 360 -29.24 20.98 -11.14
CA PRO A 360 -29.97 20.82 -12.39
C PRO A 360 -29.14 21.16 -13.64
N ASP A 361 -28.13 22.01 -13.49
CA ASP A 361 -27.26 22.46 -14.58
C ASP A 361 -26.19 21.45 -14.96
N VAL A 362 -25.89 20.45 -14.09
CA VAL A 362 -24.89 19.42 -14.36
C VAL A 362 -25.46 18.39 -15.34
N LEU A 363 -24.71 18.16 -16.42
CA LEU A 363 -25.07 17.23 -17.49
C LEU A 363 -24.43 15.88 -17.33
N SER A 364 -23.13 15.85 -16.96
CA SER A 364 -22.40 14.59 -16.84
C SER A 364 -21.27 14.64 -15.84
N ILE A 365 -20.92 13.45 -15.32
CA ILE A 365 -19.78 13.19 -14.44
C ILE A 365 -18.97 12.05 -15.04
N LYS A 366 -17.67 12.26 -15.24
CA LYS A 366 -16.70 11.21 -15.62
C LYS A 366 -15.63 11.09 -14.54
N ILE A 367 -15.33 9.88 -14.10
CA ILE A 367 -14.38 9.64 -13.02
C ILE A 367 -13.60 8.33 -13.19
N THR A 368 -12.32 8.31 -12.79
CA THR A 368 -11.51 7.09 -12.74
C THR A 368 -11.54 6.50 -11.34
N CYS A 369 -11.77 5.19 -11.21
CA CYS A 369 -11.79 4.46 -9.95
C CYS A 369 -10.79 3.30 -10.01
N TYR A 370 -9.88 3.22 -9.02
CA TYR A 370 -8.87 2.17 -8.93
C TYR A 370 -9.11 1.23 -7.74
N ARG A 371 -9.42 1.79 -6.58
CA ARG A 371 -9.77 1.09 -5.34
C ARG A 371 -10.86 1.87 -4.64
N LEU A 372 -11.98 1.23 -4.41
CA LEU A 372 -13.13 1.81 -3.73
C LEU A 372 -13.27 1.24 -2.31
N ALA A 373 -13.84 2.01 -1.39
CA ALA A 373 -14.17 1.52 -0.05
C ALA A 373 -15.39 0.58 -0.12
N GLN A 374 -15.52 -0.36 0.83
CA GLN A 374 -16.66 -1.28 0.87
C GLN A 374 -18.03 -0.57 0.93
N GLN A 375 -18.10 0.56 1.63
CA GLN A 375 -19.28 1.43 1.69
C GLN A 375 -18.90 2.80 1.16
N SER A 376 -18.62 2.88 -0.15
CA SER A 376 -18.10 4.09 -0.76
C SER A 376 -19.15 5.19 -0.89
N LYS A 377 -18.90 6.34 -0.25
CA LYS A 377 -19.68 7.56 -0.41
C LYS A 377 -19.62 8.11 -1.84
N ILE A 378 -18.50 7.85 -2.55
CA ILE A 378 -18.33 8.21 -3.96
C ILE A 378 -19.35 7.45 -4.81
N ILE A 379 -19.46 6.14 -4.65
CA ILE A 379 -20.44 5.33 -5.39
C ILE A 379 -21.85 5.81 -5.10
N ASN A 380 -22.18 6.11 -3.86
CA ASN A 380 -23.49 6.65 -3.50
C ASN A 380 -23.79 7.98 -4.22
N ALA A 381 -22.80 8.89 -4.31
CA ALA A 381 -22.96 10.15 -5.02
C ALA A 381 -23.15 9.94 -6.54
N LEU A 382 -22.39 9.01 -7.16
CA LEU A 382 -22.49 8.70 -8.58
C LEU A 382 -23.84 8.03 -8.92
N THR A 383 -24.29 7.09 -8.09
CA THR A 383 -25.62 6.45 -8.25
C THR A 383 -26.75 7.48 -8.10
N ASN A 384 -26.63 8.40 -7.13
CA ASN A 384 -27.58 9.49 -6.96
C ASN A 384 -27.59 10.41 -8.19
N ALA A 385 -26.44 10.69 -8.80
CA ALA A 385 -26.35 11.50 -10.01
C ALA A 385 -27.14 10.86 -11.18
N VAL A 386 -27.01 9.54 -11.41
CA VAL A 386 -27.79 8.84 -12.43
C VAL A 386 -29.29 8.94 -12.16
N ARG A 387 -29.72 8.73 -10.91
CA ARG A 387 -31.12 8.84 -10.50
C ARG A 387 -31.70 10.25 -10.72
N ASN A 388 -30.84 11.28 -10.67
CA ASN A 388 -31.17 12.66 -11.00
C ASN A 388 -30.97 12.99 -12.49
N GLY A 389 -30.91 12.00 -13.38
CA GLY A 389 -30.84 12.16 -14.83
C GLY A 389 -29.52 12.60 -15.41
N LYS A 390 -28.40 12.50 -14.62
CA LYS A 390 -27.05 12.83 -15.10
C LYS A 390 -26.43 11.66 -15.84
N GLN A 391 -25.65 11.96 -16.89
CA GLN A 391 -24.82 10.96 -17.54
C GLN A 391 -23.58 10.70 -16.68
N VAL A 392 -23.44 9.49 -16.15
CA VAL A 392 -22.28 9.12 -15.33
C VAL A 392 -21.44 8.07 -16.03
N THR A 393 -20.15 8.35 -16.17
CA THR A 393 -19.15 7.43 -16.73
C THR A 393 -18.07 7.13 -15.69
N VAL A 394 -17.88 5.86 -15.38
CA VAL A 394 -16.82 5.38 -14.49
C VAL A 394 -15.82 4.54 -15.27
N VAL A 395 -14.55 4.89 -15.21
CA VAL A 395 -13.46 4.02 -15.70
C VAL A 395 -12.91 3.25 -14.51
N LEU A 396 -13.22 1.96 -14.45
CA LEU A 396 -12.87 1.07 -13.35
C LEU A 396 -11.67 0.18 -13.70
N GLU A 397 -10.59 0.21 -12.92
CA GLU A 397 -9.43 -0.63 -13.12
C GLU A 397 -9.58 -1.98 -12.39
N LEU A 398 -9.93 -3.05 -13.13
CA LEU A 398 -10.13 -4.37 -12.55
C LEU A 398 -8.84 -5.06 -12.11
N ARG A 399 -7.68 -4.70 -12.68
CA ARG A 399 -6.37 -5.29 -12.33
C ARG A 399 -5.71 -4.59 -11.13
N ALA A 400 -6.51 -4.01 -10.23
CA ALA A 400 -6.02 -3.57 -8.94
C ALA A 400 -5.66 -4.81 -8.11
N ARG A 401 -4.36 -5.11 -8.01
CA ARG A 401 -3.86 -6.36 -7.39
C ARG A 401 -4.46 -6.58 -6.00
N PHE A 402 -5.08 -7.75 -5.80
CA PHE A 402 -5.80 -8.20 -4.60
C PHE A 402 -7.15 -7.54 -4.33
N ASP A 403 -7.61 -6.63 -5.18
CA ASP A 403 -8.94 -6.01 -5.12
C ASP A 403 -9.80 -6.37 -6.35
N GLU A 404 -9.36 -7.35 -7.13
CA GLU A 404 -10.01 -7.73 -8.38
C GLU A 404 -11.46 -8.21 -8.15
N GLU A 405 -11.70 -9.04 -7.12
CA GLU A 405 -13.04 -9.53 -6.76
C GLU A 405 -13.96 -8.37 -6.37
N ALA A 406 -13.48 -7.48 -5.48
CA ALA A 406 -14.26 -6.31 -5.04
C ALA A 406 -14.58 -5.35 -6.20
N ASN A 407 -13.64 -5.15 -7.12
CA ASN A 407 -13.88 -4.28 -8.28
C ASN A 407 -14.85 -4.89 -9.30
N LEU A 408 -14.95 -6.23 -9.38
CA LEU A 408 -15.99 -6.90 -10.17
C LEU A 408 -17.38 -6.69 -9.56
N GLU A 409 -17.52 -6.83 -8.24
CA GLU A 409 -18.78 -6.55 -7.53
C GLU A 409 -19.21 -5.08 -7.73
N TRP A 410 -18.27 -4.13 -7.63
CA TRP A 410 -18.57 -2.71 -7.87
C TRP A 410 -18.99 -2.43 -9.31
N LYS A 411 -18.44 -3.15 -10.28
CA LYS A 411 -18.87 -3.05 -11.68
C LYS A 411 -20.36 -3.37 -11.82
N GLU A 412 -20.79 -4.50 -11.29
CA GLU A 412 -22.19 -4.93 -11.35
C GLU A 412 -23.11 -3.91 -10.67
N ILE A 413 -22.80 -3.48 -9.46
CA ILE A 413 -23.58 -2.47 -8.72
C ILE A 413 -23.71 -1.17 -9.51
N LEU A 414 -22.65 -0.70 -10.15
CA LEU A 414 -22.67 0.54 -10.94
C LEU A 414 -23.49 0.38 -12.21
N GLU A 415 -23.35 -0.73 -12.94
CA GLU A 415 -24.13 -1.00 -14.18
C GLU A 415 -25.60 -1.15 -13.87
N ASP A 416 -25.99 -1.85 -12.81
CA ASP A 416 -27.39 -1.99 -12.35
C ASP A 416 -27.99 -0.64 -11.96
N ALA A 417 -27.17 0.29 -11.46
CA ALA A 417 -27.59 1.66 -11.17
C ALA A 417 -27.71 2.56 -12.42
N GLY A 418 -27.36 2.07 -13.62
CA GLY A 418 -27.40 2.80 -14.87
C GLY A 418 -26.14 3.64 -15.16
N VAL A 419 -25.03 3.42 -14.44
CA VAL A 419 -23.75 4.06 -14.72
C VAL A 419 -23.07 3.39 -15.91
N LYS A 420 -22.52 4.17 -16.83
CA LYS A 420 -21.70 3.66 -17.93
C LYS A 420 -20.31 3.29 -17.38
N VAL A 421 -20.00 2.00 -17.34
CA VAL A 421 -18.72 1.49 -16.81
C VAL A 421 -17.80 1.08 -17.95
N PHE A 422 -16.58 1.63 -17.97
CA PHE A 422 -15.48 1.18 -18.81
C PHE A 422 -14.47 0.43 -17.97
N ILE A 423 -14.07 -0.75 -18.43
CA ILE A 423 -13.15 -1.63 -17.73
C ILE A 423 -11.77 -1.47 -18.34
N GLY A 424 -10.93 -0.66 -17.69
CA GLY A 424 -9.53 -0.54 -18.02
C GLY A 424 -9.20 -0.49 -19.52
N ILE A 425 -7.92 -0.70 -19.83
CA ILE A 425 -7.43 -0.80 -21.22
C ILE A 425 -6.67 -2.13 -21.36
N PRO A 426 -6.84 -2.91 -22.43
CA PRO A 426 -6.05 -4.09 -22.67
C PRO A 426 -4.54 -3.80 -22.57
N ASN A 427 -3.80 -4.62 -21.85
CA ASN A 427 -2.34 -4.54 -21.63
C ASN A 427 -1.81 -3.27 -20.93
N MET A 428 -2.66 -2.31 -20.57
CA MET A 428 -2.29 -1.14 -19.78
C MET A 428 -3.21 -1.00 -18.55
N LYS A 429 -2.66 -0.48 -17.42
CA LYS A 429 -3.46 -0.14 -16.25
C LYS A 429 -3.82 1.33 -16.25
N VAL A 430 -5.06 1.64 -15.93
CA VAL A 430 -5.49 3.02 -15.69
C VAL A 430 -5.16 3.40 -14.26
N HIS A 431 -4.23 4.34 -14.09
CA HIS A 431 -3.76 4.76 -12.78
C HIS A 431 -3.83 6.27 -12.56
N ALA A 432 -4.21 7.06 -13.56
CA ALA A 432 -4.58 8.47 -13.39
C ALA A 432 -5.81 8.59 -12.48
N LYS A 433 -5.83 9.57 -11.59
CA LYS A 433 -6.93 9.88 -10.69
C LYS A 433 -7.50 11.22 -11.09
N ILE A 434 -8.52 11.17 -11.95
CA ILE A 434 -9.12 12.34 -12.60
C ILE A 434 -10.64 12.29 -12.51
N CYS A 435 -11.24 13.46 -12.42
CA CYS A 435 -12.68 13.64 -12.49
C CYS A 435 -13.01 14.84 -13.38
N LEU A 436 -14.03 14.70 -14.18
CA LEU A 436 -14.56 15.74 -15.07
C LEU A 436 -16.06 15.87 -14.86
N ILE A 437 -16.52 17.04 -14.47
CA ILE A 437 -17.93 17.39 -14.34
C ILE A 437 -18.27 18.43 -15.40
N LYS A 438 -19.29 18.17 -16.19
CA LYS A 438 -19.79 19.08 -17.23
C LYS A 438 -21.05 19.75 -16.73
N LYS A 439 -21.02 21.08 -16.66
CA LYS A 439 -22.15 21.94 -16.26
C LYS A 439 -22.52 22.89 -17.41
N LYS A 440 -23.82 23.14 -17.61
CA LYS A 440 -24.34 24.10 -18.61
C LYS A 440 -25.17 25.15 -17.91
N VAL A 441 -24.78 26.42 -18.05
CA VAL A 441 -25.51 27.57 -17.51
C VAL A 441 -25.64 28.58 -18.62
N ASN A 442 -26.87 29.09 -18.89
CA ASN A 442 -27.13 30.12 -19.91
C ASN A 442 -26.50 29.81 -21.27
N ASN A 443 -26.65 28.59 -21.76
CA ASN A 443 -26.07 28.08 -23.02
C ASN A 443 -24.52 27.96 -23.04
N HIS A 444 -23.82 28.35 -21.98
CA HIS A 444 -22.36 28.13 -21.84
C HIS A 444 -22.04 26.82 -21.11
N THR A 445 -21.09 26.08 -21.66
CA THR A 445 -20.63 24.84 -21.04
C THR A 445 -19.35 25.08 -20.25
N PHE A 446 -19.38 24.70 -19.00
CA PHE A 446 -18.23 24.73 -18.08
C PHE A 446 -17.78 23.31 -17.75
N HIS A 447 -16.49 23.14 -17.59
CA HIS A 447 -15.89 21.92 -17.08
C HIS A 447 -15.13 22.23 -15.82
N TYR A 448 -15.32 21.41 -14.80
CA TYR A 448 -14.56 21.46 -13.56
C TYR A 448 -14.36 20.04 -13.01
N GLY A 449 -13.51 19.89 -12.04
CA GLY A 449 -13.23 18.59 -11.48
C GLY A 449 -11.92 18.57 -10.72
N PHE A 450 -11.22 17.46 -10.76
CA PHE A 450 -9.95 17.35 -10.05
C PHE A 450 -8.95 16.39 -10.70
N VAL A 451 -7.67 16.62 -10.34
CA VAL A 451 -6.54 15.70 -10.64
C VAL A 451 -5.82 15.43 -9.33
N SER A 452 -5.65 14.14 -8.99
CA SER A 452 -5.08 13.72 -7.71
C SER A 452 -3.85 12.81 -7.88
N THR A 453 -2.93 12.88 -6.92
CA THR A 453 -1.79 11.95 -6.81
C THR A 453 -2.24 10.60 -6.25
N GLY A 454 -3.27 10.57 -5.40
CA GLY A 454 -3.76 9.42 -4.65
C GLY A 454 -5.13 8.91 -5.08
N ASN A 455 -5.44 7.69 -4.66
CA ASN A 455 -6.72 7.06 -4.97
C ASN A 455 -7.89 7.77 -4.28
N LEU A 456 -9.04 7.71 -4.94
CA LEU A 456 -10.31 8.20 -4.41
C LEU A 456 -10.92 7.14 -3.49
N ASN A 457 -10.52 7.17 -2.23
CA ASN A 457 -10.96 6.19 -1.24
C ASN A 457 -10.94 6.83 0.14
N GLU A 458 -12.08 6.90 0.78
CA GLU A 458 -12.33 7.59 2.05
C GLU A 458 -11.45 7.07 3.19
N LYS A 459 -11.21 5.75 3.22
CA LYS A 459 -10.37 5.12 4.26
C LYS A 459 -8.89 5.42 4.05
N THR A 460 -8.41 5.31 2.80
CA THR A 460 -6.99 5.54 2.52
C THR A 460 -6.62 7.01 2.56
N SER A 461 -7.53 7.93 2.22
CA SER A 461 -7.28 9.37 2.31
C SER A 461 -7.04 9.88 3.73
N SER A 462 -7.49 9.16 4.76
CA SER A 462 -7.19 9.47 6.17
C SER A 462 -5.82 8.94 6.64
N LEU A 463 -5.12 8.19 5.80
CA LEU A 463 -3.87 7.51 6.14
C LEU A 463 -2.72 7.84 5.17
N TYR A 464 -3.03 8.27 3.95
CA TYR A 464 -2.05 8.51 2.89
C TYR A 464 -1.85 10.00 2.66
N GLY A 465 -0.61 10.43 2.63
CA GLY A 465 -0.21 11.78 2.25
C GLY A 465 -0.31 11.94 0.74
N ASP A 466 -1.34 12.62 0.27
CA ASP A 466 -1.61 12.87 -1.15
C ASP A 466 -2.06 14.31 -1.39
N HIS A 467 -1.92 14.78 -2.63
CA HIS A 467 -2.39 16.08 -3.09
C HIS A 467 -3.48 15.91 -4.14
N CYS A 468 -4.51 16.74 -4.07
CA CYS A 468 -5.59 16.78 -5.04
C CYS A 468 -5.87 18.23 -5.42
N LEU A 469 -5.61 18.59 -6.68
CA LEU A 469 -6.00 19.90 -7.22
C LEU A 469 -7.43 19.82 -7.72
N VAL A 470 -8.29 20.64 -7.14
CA VAL A 470 -9.66 20.85 -7.62
C VAL A 470 -9.67 22.14 -8.41
N THR A 471 -10.14 22.11 -9.65
CA THR A 471 -9.98 23.22 -10.62
C THR A 471 -11.09 23.30 -11.65
N SER A 472 -11.30 24.48 -12.20
CA SER A 472 -12.10 24.74 -13.39
C SER A 472 -11.27 25.31 -14.56
N ASP A 473 -9.93 25.24 -14.47
CA ASP A 473 -9.05 25.71 -15.55
C ASP A 473 -9.38 25.02 -16.87
N ARG A 474 -9.65 25.80 -17.90
CA ARG A 474 -10.10 25.32 -19.20
C ARG A 474 -9.10 24.38 -19.86
N ASN A 475 -7.81 24.69 -19.76
CA ASN A 475 -6.77 23.92 -20.44
C ASN A 475 -6.56 22.56 -19.74
N ILE A 476 -6.55 22.57 -18.41
CA ILE A 476 -6.47 21.35 -17.59
C ILE A 476 -7.69 20.46 -17.85
N MET A 477 -8.89 21.02 -17.79
CA MET A 477 -10.12 20.26 -17.99
C MET A 477 -10.32 19.78 -19.43
N ALA A 478 -9.83 20.52 -20.43
CA ALA A 478 -9.79 20.05 -21.81
C ALA A 478 -8.90 18.81 -21.97
N ASP A 479 -7.73 18.78 -21.32
CA ASP A 479 -6.85 17.61 -21.35
C ASP A 479 -7.42 16.45 -20.54
N VAL A 480 -8.07 16.70 -19.40
CA VAL A 480 -8.82 15.67 -18.66
C VAL A 480 -9.89 15.06 -19.55
N ASN A 481 -10.61 15.87 -20.33
CA ASN A 481 -11.60 15.36 -21.29
C ASN A 481 -10.96 14.53 -22.40
N ARG A 482 -9.80 14.95 -22.95
CA ARG A 482 -9.03 14.16 -23.94
C ARG A 482 -8.63 12.81 -23.36
N MET A 483 -8.17 12.79 -22.11
CA MET A 483 -7.82 11.55 -21.42
C MET A 483 -9.05 10.64 -21.27
N PHE A 484 -10.22 11.14 -20.87
CA PHE A 484 -11.44 10.33 -20.82
C PHE A 484 -11.85 9.81 -22.19
N ASN A 485 -11.81 10.63 -23.24
CA ASN A 485 -12.11 10.20 -24.61
C ASN A 485 -11.15 9.09 -25.07
N TYR A 486 -9.87 9.16 -24.69
CA TYR A 486 -8.91 8.06 -24.90
C TYR A 486 -9.29 6.81 -24.11
N LEU A 487 -9.67 6.95 -22.83
CA LEU A 487 -10.05 5.80 -21.99
C LEU A 487 -11.33 5.12 -22.50
N GLU A 488 -12.23 5.87 -23.12
CA GLU A 488 -13.43 5.36 -23.77
C GLU A 488 -13.14 4.74 -25.16
N ASN A 489 -12.12 5.24 -25.88
CA ASN A 489 -11.66 4.71 -27.17
C ASN A 489 -10.13 4.61 -27.24
N PRO A 490 -9.52 3.55 -26.66
CA PRO A 490 -8.08 3.40 -26.55
C PRO A 490 -7.33 3.25 -27.89
N LYS A 491 -8.04 3.03 -28.99
CA LYS A 491 -7.44 2.96 -30.34
C LYS A 491 -6.93 4.34 -30.80
N ASN A 492 -7.51 5.42 -30.30
CA ASN A 492 -7.13 6.79 -30.66
C ASN A 492 -6.08 7.36 -29.70
N ILE A 493 -4.85 6.90 -29.81
CA ILE A 493 -3.71 7.37 -28.99
C ILE A 493 -3.39 8.86 -29.24
N GLN A 494 -3.83 9.43 -30.34
CA GLN A 494 -3.62 10.83 -30.68
C GLN A 494 -4.22 11.77 -29.63
N LEU A 495 -5.32 11.38 -29.01
CA LEU A 495 -5.94 12.13 -27.91
C LEU A 495 -4.99 12.40 -26.73
N LEU A 496 -4.12 11.46 -26.40
CA LEU A 496 -3.08 11.69 -25.37
C LEU A 496 -1.93 12.57 -25.86
N ARG A 497 -1.59 12.49 -27.17
CA ARG A 497 -0.55 13.35 -27.76
C ARG A 497 -1.00 14.80 -27.86
N ASP A 498 -2.28 15.04 -28.01
CA ASP A 498 -2.90 16.37 -28.15
C ASP A 498 -3.05 17.08 -26.78
N CYS A 499 -2.72 16.43 -25.66
CA CYS A 499 -2.68 17.11 -24.37
C CYS A 499 -1.61 18.21 -24.37
N GLN A 500 -2.02 19.42 -24.00
CA GLN A 500 -1.17 20.62 -24.02
C GLN A 500 -0.64 20.98 -22.62
N THR A 501 -1.42 20.71 -21.58
CA THR A 501 -1.13 21.07 -20.19
C THR A 501 -0.74 19.85 -19.38
N LEU A 502 -1.56 18.81 -19.38
CA LEU A 502 -1.23 17.54 -18.72
C LEU A 502 -0.12 16.80 -19.48
N ILE A 503 0.75 16.15 -18.73
CA ILE A 503 1.78 15.28 -19.29
C ILE A 503 1.36 13.83 -19.07
N PRO A 504 0.73 13.17 -20.04
CA PRO A 504 0.25 11.80 -19.88
C PRO A 504 1.36 10.77 -20.11
N SER A 505 1.24 9.64 -19.44
CA SER A 505 1.97 8.41 -19.71
C SER A 505 1.02 7.47 -20.50
N PRO A 506 1.55 6.60 -21.39
CA PRO A 506 2.97 6.31 -21.66
C PRO A 506 3.63 7.22 -22.72
N ILE A 507 2.94 8.20 -23.27
CA ILE A 507 3.34 8.91 -24.49
C ILE A 507 4.40 10.00 -24.24
N ALA A 508 4.18 10.84 -23.23
CA ALA A 508 4.94 12.09 -23.10
C ALA A 508 5.81 12.17 -21.84
N MET A 509 5.41 11.53 -20.75
CA MET A 509 5.93 11.84 -19.40
C MET A 509 7.44 11.64 -19.28
N ARG A 510 7.99 10.48 -19.64
CA ARG A 510 9.45 10.25 -19.53
C ARG A 510 10.23 11.27 -20.39
N LYS A 511 9.78 11.51 -21.63
CA LYS A 511 10.44 12.44 -22.55
C LYS A 511 10.49 13.85 -21.97
N GLN A 512 9.37 14.33 -21.43
CA GLN A 512 9.29 15.68 -20.86
C GLN A 512 10.15 15.81 -19.59
N LEU A 513 10.16 14.80 -18.73
CA LEU A 513 11.02 14.78 -17.54
C LEU A 513 12.52 14.85 -17.94
N LEU A 514 12.94 14.05 -18.92
CA LEU A 514 14.32 14.10 -19.42
C LEU A 514 14.68 15.49 -19.97
N LEU A 515 13.81 16.11 -20.74
CA LEU A 515 14.00 17.47 -21.28
C LEU A 515 14.09 18.54 -20.18
N LEU A 516 13.29 18.41 -19.11
CA LEU A 516 13.36 19.33 -17.97
C LEU A 516 14.68 19.17 -17.21
N ILE A 517 15.14 17.94 -17.00
CA ILE A 517 16.45 17.66 -16.37
C ILE A 517 17.60 18.22 -17.26
N ASP A 518 17.50 18.04 -18.59
CA ASP A 518 18.52 18.60 -19.53
C ASP A 518 18.62 20.14 -19.44
N LYS A 519 17.49 20.83 -19.25
CA LYS A 519 17.50 22.28 -19.04
C LYS A 519 18.25 22.68 -17.75
N GLU A 520 18.03 21.93 -16.65
CA GLU A 520 18.79 22.17 -15.42
C GLU A 520 20.28 21.89 -15.61
N ILE A 521 20.63 20.81 -16.33
CA ILE A 521 22.05 20.51 -16.66
C ILE A 521 22.66 21.63 -17.43
N LYS A 522 21.98 22.17 -18.45
CA LYS A 522 22.43 23.27 -19.25
C LYS A 522 22.66 24.53 -18.40
N ALA A 523 21.67 24.90 -17.57
CA ALA A 523 21.78 26.05 -16.66
C ALA A 523 22.97 25.92 -15.69
N ALA A 524 23.19 24.74 -15.12
CA ALA A 524 24.32 24.47 -14.24
C ALA A 524 25.68 24.59 -14.95
N LYS A 525 25.78 24.11 -16.20
CA LYS A 525 27.00 24.26 -17.03
C LYS A 525 27.29 25.71 -17.37
N GLU A 526 26.25 26.54 -17.52
CA GLU A 526 26.37 27.99 -17.75
C GLU A 526 26.67 28.78 -16.45
N GLY A 527 26.86 28.09 -15.31
CA GLY A 527 27.12 28.73 -14.02
C GLY A 527 25.88 29.31 -13.34
N LYS A 528 24.68 29.09 -13.89
CA LYS A 528 23.41 29.55 -13.32
C LYS A 528 22.96 28.65 -12.20
N HIS A 529 22.03 29.14 -11.34
CA HIS A 529 21.38 28.32 -10.35
C HIS A 529 20.52 27.26 -11.02
N ALA A 530 20.75 26.00 -10.64
CA ALA A 530 20.00 24.86 -11.15
C ALA A 530 19.66 23.90 -10.00
N SER A 531 18.40 23.52 -9.89
CA SER A 531 17.96 22.61 -8.83
C SER A 531 16.75 21.79 -9.20
N ILE A 532 16.70 20.56 -8.67
CA ILE A 532 15.63 19.60 -8.83
C ILE A 532 15.21 19.12 -7.43
N ILE A 533 13.92 19.22 -7.12
CA ILE A 533 13.32 18.61 -5.93
C ILE A 533 12.32 17.56 -6.39
N VAL A 534 12.45 16.33 -5.88
CA VAL A 534 11.60 15.21 -6.28
C VAL A 534 11.07 14.46 -5.05
N LYS A 535 9.77 14.31 -4.97
CA LYS A 535 9.11 13.39 -4.03
C LYS A 535 8.44 12.28 -4.80
N LEU A 536 8.73 11.02 -4.45
CA LEU A 536 8.18 9.82 -5.08
C LEU A 536 7.96 8.71 -4.06
N ASN A 537 7.12 7.73 -4.40
CA ASN A 537 7.14 6.47 -3.68
C ASN A 537 8.31 5.61 -4.12
N SER A 538 8.64 5.63 -5.43
CA SER A 538 9.65 4.75 -6.00
C SER A 538 10.40 5.41 -7.15
N LEU A 539 11.71 5.24 -7.15
CA LEU A 539 12.64 5.65 -8.19
C LEU A 539 13.41 4.42 -8.68
N SER A 540 13.07 3.89 -9.86
CA SER A 540 13.72 2.70 -10.45
C SER A 540 13.78 2.72 -11.98
N ASP A 541 13.42 3.84 -12.64
CA ASP A 541 13.60 4.00 -14.07
C ASP A 541 15.07 4.30 -14.37
N GLU A 542 15.77 3.37 -15.02
CA GLU A 542 17.19 3.47 -15.28
C GLU A 542 17.54 4.73 -16.10
N LYS A 543 16.72 5.09 -17.09
CA LYS A 543 16.97 6.25 -17.95
C LYS A 543 16.94 7.56 -17.15
N LEU A 544 15.94 7.70 -16.26
CA LEU A 544 15.84 8.88 -15.39
C LEU A 544 16.95 8.89 -14.34
N ILE A 545 17.33 7.74 -13.76
CA ILE A 545 18.44 7.64 -12.81
C ILE A 545 19.75 8.04 -13.48
N MET A 546 20.04 7.52 -14.68
CA MET A 546 21.25 7.90 -15.43
C MET A 546 21.29 9.40 -15.74
N LYS A 547 20.14 10.00 -16.05
CA LYS A 547 20.01 11.44 -16.29
C LYS A 547 20.21 12.26 -15.01
N LEU A 548 19.75 11.79 -13.86
CA LEU A 548 20.03 12.42 -12.57
C LEU A 548 21.52 12.31 -12.20
N TYR A 549 22.21 11.22 -12.54
CA TYR A 549 23.67 11.13 -12.38
C TYR A 549 24.40 12.15 -13.23
N GLU A 550 23.95 12.37 -14.48
CA GLU A 550 24.48 13.41 -15.34
C GLU A 550 24.28 14.81 -14.74
N ALA A 551 23.07 15.06 -14.22
CA ALA A 551 22.72 16.32 -13.56
C ALA A 551 23.59 16.58 -12.32
N ALA A 552 23.80 15.60 -11.45
CA ALA A 552 24.65 15.73 -10.27
C ALA A 552 26.12 16.01 -10.64
N ARG A 553 26.63 15.32 -11.68
CA ARG A 553 27.97 15.59 -12.22
C ARG A 553 28.08 16.99 -12.87
N GLY A 554 26.98 17.45 -13.50
CA GLY A 554 26.87 18.77 -14.10
C GLY A 554 26.80 19.92 -13.09
N GLY A 555 26.52 19.63 -11.80
CA GLY A 555 26.45 20.64 -10.74
C GLY A 555 25.03 21.06 -10.36
N VAL A 556 24.01 20.36 -10.85
CA VAL A 556 22.61 20.57 -10.44
C VAL A 556 22.43 20.14 -8.97
N LYS A 557 21.77 20.97 -8.17
CA LYS A 557 21.42 20.64 -6.78
C LYS A 557 20.19 19.73 -6.75
N ILE A 558 20.36 18.48 -6.32
CA ILE A 558 19.27 17.48 -6.28
C ILE A 558 18.90 17.20 -4.84
N LYS A 559 17.60 17.34 -4.53
CA LYS A 559 16.99 16.97 -3.26
C LYS A 559 15.86 15.99 -3.50
N MET A 560 15.80 14.89 -2.75
CA MET A 560 14.80 13.84 -2.95
C MET A 560 14.17 13.37 -1.65
N VAL A 561 12.86 13.14 -1.69
CA VAL A 561 12.10 12.43 -0.64
C VAL A 561 11.52 11.17 -1.29
N ILE A 562 12.14 10.02 -1.07
CA ILE A 562 11.73 8.74 -1.66
C ILE A 562 11.30 7.79 -0.54
N ARG A 563 10.00 7.54 -0.43
CA ARG A 563 9.46 6.70 0.65
C ARG A 563 9.92 5.25 0.59
N GLY A 564 9.83 4.63 -0.58
CA GLY A 564 10.03 3.19 -0.78
C GLY A 564 11.31 2.87 -1.53
N ILE A 565 11.17 2.34 -2.74
CA ILE A 565 12.29 1.91 -3.59
C ILE A 565 13.08 3.12 -4.10
N CYS A 566 14.38 3.13 -3.85
CA CYS A 566 15.34 4.04 -4.46
C CYS A 566 16.51 3.22 -5.04
N CYS A 567 16.53 3.07 -6.36
CA CYS A 567 17.58 2.33 -7.05
C CYS A 567 18.81 3.21 -7.40
N MET A 568 18.80 4.47 -6.96
CA MET A 568 19.87 5.43 -7.27
C MET A 568 20.97 5.38 -6.21
N TYR A 569 22.22 5.32 -6.64
CA TYR A 569 23.39 5.60 -5.80
C TYR A 569 23.48 7.11 -5.55
N THR A 570 23.50 7.52 -4.30
CA THR A 570 23.45 8.95 -3.92
C THR A 570 24.83 9.51 -3.56
N GLU A 571 25.81 8.64 -3.32
CA GLU A 571 27.13 8.96 -2.86
C GLU A 571 28.21 8.61 -3.92
N ASN A 572 28.61 9.58 -4.71
CA ASN A 572 29.67 9.40 -5.70
C ASN A 572 30.62 10.59 -5.70
N LYS A 573 31.93 10.32 -5.60
CA LYS A 573 32.98 11.36 -5.64
C LYS A 573 32.97 12.20 -6.92
N LYS A 574 32.34 11.70 -7.99
CA LYS A 574 32.19 12.43 -9.28
C LYS A 574 31.04 13.45 -9.27
N TYR A 575 30.22 13.51 -8.24
CA TYR A 575 29.17 14.51 -8.17
C TYR A 575 29.75 15.86 -7.73
N ARG A 576 29.49 16.88 -8.51
CA ARG A 576 29.91 18.26 -8.17
C ARG A 576 29.07 18.81 -6.99
N LYS A 577 27.83 18.35 -6.86
CA LYS A 577 26.95 18.66 -5.73
C LYS A 577 26.47 17.37 -5.10
N LYS A 578 26.55 17.26 -3.78
CA LYS A 578 26.02 16.12 -3.02
C LYS A 578 24.52 16.02 -3.25
N ILE A 579 24.04 14.81 -3.54
CA ILE A 579 22.61 14.53 -3.62
C ILE A 579 22.08 14.39 -2.19
N ASN A 580 21.05 15.16 -1.86
CA ASN A 580 20.34 15.00 -0.60
C ASN A 580 19.12 14.13 -0.84
N ALA A 581 19.17 12.89 -0.39
CA ALA A 581 18.08 11.93 -0.54
C ALA A 581 17.69 11.37 0.83
N ILE A 582 16.42 11.49 1.17
CA ILE A 582 15.85 10.99 2.42
C ILE A 582 14.60 10.15 2.17
N SER A 583 14.26 9.35 3.17
CA SER A 583 13.00 8.60 3.23
C SER A 583 12.29 8.90 4.54
N ILE A 584 11.00 9.17 4.46
CA ILE A 584 10.15 9.39 5.64
C ILE A 584 9.17 8.21 5.75
N VAL A 585 9.23 7.53 6.89
CA VAL A 585 8.24 6.53 7.32
C VAL A 585 7.77 6.97 8.69
N ASP A 586 6.49 7.28 8.81
CA ASP A 586 5.89 7.84 10.02
C ASP A 586 4.40 7.43 10.10
N GLU A 587 3.60 8.13 10.86
CA GLU A 587 2.18 7.89 11.13
C GLU A 587 1.33 7.76 9.85
N TYR A 588 1.60 8.61 8.86
CA TYR A 588 0.95 8.61 7.56
C TYR A 588 1.88 8.08 6.47
N LEU A 589 1.30 7.42 5.49
CA LEU A 589 2.05 6.89 4.35
C LEU A 589 2.33 8.01 3.34
N GLU A 590 3.59 8.38 3.18
CA GLU A 590 4.03 9.37 2.19
C GLU A 590 3.79 8.82 0.77
N HIS A 591 2.75 9.31 0.09
CA HIS A 591 2.29 8.76 -1.18
C HIS A 591 2.30 9.76 -2.34
N ALA A 592 2.20 11.04 -2.07
CA ALA A 592 2.21 12.07 -3.10
C ALA A 592 3.48 12.06 -3.95
N ARG A 593 3.35 12.42 -5.23
CA ARG A 593 4.47 12.68 -6.13
C ARG A 593 4.47 14.14 -6.49
N VAL A 594 5.57 14.81 -6.14
CA VAL A 594 5.79 16.23 -6.39
C VAL A 594 7.14 16.40 -7.06
N ILE A 595 7.21 17.20 -8.12
CA ILE A 595 8.42 17.43 -8.87
C ILE A 595 8.56 18.94 -9.08
N ILE A 596 9.70 19.50 -8.70
CA ILE A 596 9.99 20.93 -8.84
C ILE A 596 11.31 21.10 -9.55
N PHE A 597 11.30 21.87 -10.64
CA PHE A 597 12.49 22.31 -11.40
C PHE A 597 12.66 23.82 -11.25
N HIS A 598 13.88 24.28 -11.03
CA HIS A 598 14.18 25.72 -10.96
C HIS A 598 13.91 26.45 -12.27
N HIS A 599 14.25 25.80 -13.38
CA HIS A 599 13.93 26.22 -14.74
C HIS A 599 14.29 27.68 -15.03
N ASP A 600 15.55 28.06 -14.75
CA ASP A 600 16.07 29.41 -15.00
C ASP A 600 15.24 30.53 -14.31
N GLY A 601 14.82 30.29 -13.05
CA GLY A 601 13.98 31.20 -12.26
C GLY A 601 12.49 31.14 -12.57
N LYS A 602 12.07 30.45 -13.66
CA LYS A 602 10.65 30.22 -14.00
C LYS A 602 10.20 28.85 -13.48
N GLU A 603 10.20 28.69 -12.17
CA GLU A 603 9.92 27.42 -11.49
C GLU A 603 8.76 26.63 -12.12
N LYS A 604 9.01 25.34 -12.38
CA LYS A 604 8.03 24.37 -12.87
C LYS A 604 7.74 23.34 -11.78
N THR A 605 6.54 23.39 -11.24
CA THR A 605 6.06 22.49 -10.19
C THR A 605 4.97 21.58 -10.74
N PHE A 606 5.06 20.27 -10.46
CA PHE A 606 4.11 19.26 -10.89
C PHE A 606 3.66 18.40 -9.73
N ILE A 607 2.40 18.00 -9.74
CA ILE A 607 1.91 16.83 -8.99
C ILE A 607 1.64 15.69 -9.97
N SER A 608 1.85 14.43 -9.56
CA SER A 608 1.75 13.30 -10.47
C SER A 608 1.14 12.07 -9.81
N SER A 609 0.42 11.27 -10.60
CA SER A 609 0.02 9.91 -10.21
C SER A 609 1.14 8.88 -10.42
N ALA A 610 2.16 9.21 -11.20
CA ALA A 610 3.25 8.31 -11.59
C ALA A 610 4.45 8.36 -10.67
N ASP A 611 4.96 7.20 -10.29
CA ASP A 611 6.34 7.04 -9.83
C ASP A 611 7.31 7.00 -11.02
N TRP A 612 8.58 7.23 -10.78
CA TRP A 612 9.63 7.11 -11.80
C TRP A 612 10.09 5.65 -11.94
N MET A 613 9.18 4.85 -12.50
CA MET A 613 9.36 3.42 -12.76
C MET A 613 8.91 3.08 -14.19
N VAL A 614 9.58 2.14 -14.84
CA VAL A 614 9.23 1.65 -16.19
C VAL A 614 7.73 1.33 -16.30
N ARG A 615 7.18 0.60 -15.33
CA ARG A 615 5.75 0.22 -15.35
C ARG A 615 4.79 1.43 -15.34
N ASN A 616 5.14 2.53 -14.67
CA ASN A 616 4.32 3.76 -14.63
C ASN A 616 4.46 4.55 -15.92
N LEU A 617 5.68 4.63 -16.45
CA LEU A 617 6.02 5.48 -17.59
C LEU A 617 5.73 4.82 -18.94
N ASP A 618 5.64 3.47 -19.02
CA ASP A 618 5.44 2.74 -20.28
C ASP A 618 4.18 1.88 -20.33
N HIS A 619 3.66 1.41 -19.18
CA HIS A 619 2.60 0.40 -19.13
C HIS A 619 1.37 0.84 -18.34
N ARG A 620 1.24 2.14 -18.08
CA ARG A 620 0.08 2.71 -17.37
C ARG A 620 -0.36 4.02 -18.00
N VAL A 621 -1.64 4.32 -17.89
CA VAL A 621 -2.17 5.66 -18.12
C VAL A 621 -2.06 6.42 -16.81
N GLU A 622 -1.15 7.39 -16.77
CA GLU A 622 -0.87 8.28 -15.65
C GLU A 622 -1.00 9.73 -16.11
N ALA A 623 -1.08 10.65 -15.16
CA ALA A 623 -1.07 12.08 -15.43
C ALA A 623 -0.09 12.81 -14.51
N ALA A 624 0.73 13.70 -15.07
CA ALA A 624 1.42 14.74 -14.32
C ALA A 624 0.79 16.09 -14.68
N LEU A 625 0.43 16.84 -13.64
CA LEU A 625 -0.26 18.11 -13.73
C LEU A 625 0.69 19.24 -13.32
N PRO A 626 0.97 20.22 -14.20
CA PRO A 626 1.68 21.43 -13.81
C PRO A 626 0.77 22.30 -12.94
N ILE A 627 1.33 22.82 -11.86
CA ILE A 627 0.65 23.76 -10.97
C ILE A 627 0.85 25.17 -11.51
N LEU A 628 -0.25 25.77 -11.99
CA LEU A 628 -0.21 27.08 -12.63
C LEU A 628 -0.31 28.23 -11.61
N ASP A 629 -1.12 28.05 -10.58
CA ASP A 629 -1.30 29.04 -9.51
C ASP A 629 -0.02 29.19 -8.68
N LYS A 630 0.45 30.43 -8.51
CA LYS A 630 1.68 30.74 -7.78
C LYS A 630 1.60 30.49 -6.29
N HIS A 631 0.41 30.65 -5.67
CA HIS A 631 0.22 30.44 -4.25
C HIS A 631 0.20 28.94 -3.92
N ILE A 632 -0.41 28.13 -4.78
CA ILE A 632 -0.40 26.66 -4.67
C ILE A 632 1.01 26.12 -4.92
N ARG A 633 1.77 26.69 -5.89
CA ARG A 633 3.20 26.32 -6.06
C ARG A 633 4.01 26.58 -4.80
N GLN A 634 3.82 27.76 -4.19
CA GLN A 634 4.54 28.09 -2.96
C GLN A 634 4.15 27.17 -1.81
N GLU A 635 2.86 26.82 -1.66
CA GLU A 635 2.41 25.86 -0.65
C GLU A 635 3.07 24.49 -0.81
N LEU A 636 3.10 23.95 -2.02
CA LEU A 636 3.79 22.68 -2.30
C LEU A 636 5.28 22.75 -1.99
N LYS A 637 5.91 23.86 -2.31
CA LYS A 637 7.33 24.09 -2.04
C LYS A 637 7.59 24.14 -0.52
N ASP A 638 6.77 24.85 0.23
CA ASP A 638 6.89 24.94 1.69
C ASP A 638 6.71 23.55 2.33
N ILE A 639 5.72 22.77 1.87
CA ILE A 639 5.53 21.36 2.30
C ILE A 639 6.76 20.52 2.00
N MET A 640 7.34 20.64 0.80
CA MET A 640 8.55 19.93 0.43
C MET A 640 9.76 20.35 1.26
N GLU A 641 9.90 21.64 1.59
CA GLU A 641 10.98 22.13 2.45
C GLU A 641 10.82 21.62 3.90
N ILE A 642 9.58 21.57 4.43
CA ILE A 642 9.31 20.96 5.74
C ILE A 642 9.74 19.48 5.74
N GLN A 643 9.41 18.71 4.70
CA GLN A 643 9.79 17.30 4.60
C GLN A 643 11.31 17.12 4.47
N LEU A 644 11.98 17.94 3.66
CA LEU A 644 13.43 17.87 3.48
C LEU A 644 14.22 18.27 4.75
N ASN A 645 13.59 18.95 5.67
CA ASN A 645 14.14 19.34 6.97
C ASN A 645 13.72 18.39 8.11
N ASP A 646 12.99 17.32 7.81
CA ASP A 646 12.64 16.31 8.82
C ASP A 646 13.93 15.68 9.39
N ASN A 647 14.09 15.78 10.71
CA ASN A 647 15.22 15.23 11.44
C ASN A 647 14.79 14.35 12.62
N VAL A 648 13.51 13.92 12.62
CA VAL A 648 12.93 13.03 13.63
C VAL A 648 12.59 11.67 13.03
N LYS A 649 11.98 11.67 11.83
CA LYS A 649 11.50 10.46 11.15
C LYS A 649 12.17 10.21 9.79
N ALA A 650 12.97 11.14 9.30
CA ALA A 650 13.71 10.95 8.06
C ALA A 650 14.93 10.03 8.23
N ARG A 651 15.16 9.17 7.26
CA ARG A 651 16.34 8.31 7.10
C ARG A 651 17.11 8.75 5.87
N ILE A 652 18.43 8.71 5.97
CA ILE A 652 19.31 8.98 4.84
C ILE A 652 19.22 7.81 3.86
N LEU A 653 19.03 8.11 2.59
CA LEU A 653 19.16 7.13 1.50
C LEU A 653 20.57 7.19 0.98
N ASN A 654 21.45 6.35 1.54
CA ASN A 654 22.86 6.19 1.15
C ASN A 654 23.05 4.93 0.30
N ASP A 655 24.28 4.72 -0.18
CA ASP A 655 24.63 3.60 -1.06
C ASP A 655 24.63 2.25 -0.32
N ASP A 656 24.84 2.24 1.01
CA ASP A 656 24.92 1.04 1.85
C ASP A 656 23.53 0.55 2.35
N LEU A 657 22.50 1.39 2.20
CA LEU A 657 21.12 1.08 2.60
C LEU A 657 20.95 0.75 4.11
N ASP A 658 21.74 1.38 4.96
CA ASP A 658 21.75 1.16 6.41
C ASP A 658 20.56 1.80 7.14
N ASN A 659 19.84 2.73 6.47
CA ASN A 659 18.66 3.42 7.00
C ASN A 659 18.95 4.28 8.25
N ASP A 660 20.11 4.91 8.31
CA ASP A 660 20.44 5.82 9.40
C ASP A 660 19.50 7.02 9.44
N TYR A 661 19.08 7.38 10.66
CA TYR A 661 18.27 8.59 10.87
C TYR A 661 19.08 9.86 10.53
N VAL A 662 18.37 10.86 10.00
CA VAL A 662 18.96 12.20 9.87
C VAL A 662 19.20 12.75 11.27
N ASN A 663 20.46 12.88 11.65
CA ASN A 663 20.85 13.32 13.01
C ASN A 663 20.68 14.83 13.15
N PRO A 664 19.87 15.32 14.12
CA PRO A 664 19.66 16.76 14.37
C PRO A 664 20.80 17.36 15.19
N ARG A 665 22.02 17.41 14.68
CA ARG A 665 23.13 18.08 15.41
C ARG A 665 22.73 19.52 15.78
N ASN A 666 22.39 19.74 17.04
CA ASN A 666 22.07 21.05 17.64
C ASN A 666 20.99 21.90 16.93
N THR A 667 20.05 21.28 16.22
CA THR A 667 18.96 21.96 15.53
C THR A 667 17.60 21.64 16.14
N LYS A 668 16.63 22.53 15.94
CA LYS A 668 15.24 22.29 16.33
C LYS A 668 14.74 20.97 15.75
N LYS A 669 14.07 20.14 16.57
CA LYS A 669 13.41 18.92 16.11
C LYS A 669 12.26 19.26 15.15
N VAL A 670 12.28 18.68 13.96
CA VAL A 670 11.26 18.82 12.93
C VAL A 670 10.73 17.45 12.58
N ARG A 671 9.50 17.11 12.99
CA ARG A 671 8.75 15.96 12.52
C ARG A 671 7.77 16.45 11.46
N SER A 672 8.08 16.18 10.20
CA SER A 672 7.43 16.85 9.06
C SER A 672 5.91 16.69 9.03
N GLN A 673 5.37 15.53 9.37
CA GLN A 673 3.92 15.29 9.34
C GLN A 673 3.17 16.16 10.36
N ILE A 674 3.78 16.45 11.51
CA ILE A 674 3.22 17.36 12.50
C ILE A 674 3.37 18.82 12.04
N GLU A 675 4.54 19.17 11.50
CA GLU A 675 4.79 20.54 11.06
C GLU A 675 3.95 20.93 9.83
N ILE A 676 3.69 19.99 8.91
CA ILE A 676 2.77 20.23 7.78
C ILE A 676 1.34 20.48 8.27
N TYR A 677 0.85 19.68 9.24
CA TYR A 677 -0.46 19.92 9.85
C TYR A 677 -0.54 21.32 10.44
N ASN A 678 0.47 21.71 11.23
CA ASN A 678 0.52 23.02 11.86
C ASN A 678 0.66 24.16 10.84
N TYR A 679 1.43 23.95 9.75
CA TYR A 679 1.57 24.91 8.65
C TYR A 679 0.23 25.18 7.97
N LEU A 680 -0.47 24.09 7.58
CA LEU A 680 -1.77 24.21 6.91
C LEU A 680 -2.82 24.83 7.83
N LEU A 681 -2.83 24.50 9.12
CA LEU A 681 -3.74 25.10 10.11
C LEU A 681 -3.49 26.59 10.30
N LYS A 682 -2.21 27.03 10.36
CA LYS A 682 -1.84 28.45 10.47
C LYS A 682 -2.22 29.24 9.22
N LYS A 683 -2.13 28.62 8.05
CA LYS A 683 -2.54 29.23 6.78
C LYS A 683 -4.03 29.50 6.78
N ASN A 684 -4.84 28.60 7.35
CA ASN A 684 -6.28 28.79 7.55
C ASN A 684 -6.59 30.04 8.39
N TYR A 685 -5.89 30.22 9.52
CA TYR A 685 -6.10 31.35 10.41
C TYR A 685 -5.83 32.72 9.75
N LYS A 686 -4.85 32.75 8.83
CA LYS A 686 -4.54 33.99 8.07
C LYS A 686 -5.58 34.36 7.02
N ILE A 687 -6.35 33.40 6.52
CA ILE A 687 -7.43 33.66 5.57
C ILE A 687 -8.68 34.20 6.29
N GLU A 688 -9.00 33.66 7.46
CA GLU A 688 -10.14 34.15 8.29
C GLU A 688 -9.95 35.58 8.81
N THR A 689 -8.70 35.96 9.12
CA THR A 689 -8.39 37.33 9.59
C THR A 689 -8.26 38.37 8.46
N GLY A 690 -8.16 37.93 7.20
CA GLY A 690 -8.05 38.80 6.03
C GLY A 690 -9.39 39.22 5.40
N SER A 691 -10.53 38.80 5.96
CA SER A 691 -11.88 39.15 5.50
C SER A 691 -12.58 40.19 6.39
N ASN A 692 -11.81 41.10 6.99
CA ASN A 692 -12.34 42.34 7.64
C ASN A 692 -12.08 43.55 6.76
#